data_2692853826e4606beb7de204ad923b0c
#
_entry.id   2692853826e4606beb7de204ad923b0c
#
_cell.length_a   1.000
_cell.length_b   1.000
_cell.length_c   1.000
_cell.angle_alpha   90.00
_cell.angle_beta   90.00
_cell.angle_gamma   90.00
#
_symmetry.space_group_name_H-M   'P 1'
#
loop_
_entity.id
_entity.type
_entity.pdbx_description
1 polymer ?
#
loop_
_entity_poly.entity_id
_entity_poly.type
_entity_poly.pdbx_seq_one_letter_code
_entity_poly.pdbx_strand_id
1 'polypeptide(L)'
;MFLDFMESKGHLVMKSFSLVPQGDKSLLLINAGMAPLKPYFTGAEIPPRTRVSTCQKCIRTGDIENVGKTARHGTFFEMLGNFSFGDYFKKEAIHWSWEFLTEVVGLDANRLYPSVYLEDDEAFDIWNKEIGIPAERIFRFGKEDNFWEHGAGPCGPCSEIYYDRGEKYGCGKPGCTVGCDCDRYMEVWNNVFTQFENDGNGNYTTLKQKNIDTGMGLERLAVVVQDVDSIFDVDTICALRNLVCKISGKEYEKNYNDDVSIRLITDHIRSATFMISDGIMPTNEGRGYVLRRLIRRAARHGRLLGIEGTFLAKLSEEVINGSKAGYPELEEKKEFIFKVLTNEENQFNKTIDQGLRILGEMEDEMKAAGEKTLSGENAFKLYDTYGFPMDLTKEILEEKGYDIDEAGFQKCMEEQRNKARSAREVTNYMGADATVYDDIDVKVTTEFVGYDHLTFDSKVTVLTTETEIVNSLMEGQKGTVFTEQTPFYATMGGQVGDTGVIETANGKFVVEDTIKLRGGKFGHVGHMESGMISTGETVSLKVDEAARRDTEKNHSATHLLQKALKTVLGSHVEQKGSLVTPDRLRFDFAHFQAMTADEIAQVEALVNKEIQAGLEVRTDVMDVEEAKKSGAMALFGEKYDQKVRVVSMGDFSKELCGGTHVANTGNIMLFKIVSESGIAAGVRRIEALTGNGVLEYYKKQEELLHEAAKALKANPAEIVEKIGHLQGEVKALSSENESLKSKLAQGALGDVMDKVVEVKGVKLLAAKVDGVDMNGLRDLGDQLKGKLGEGVVLLAAVNGEKVNLLAMATDAAQKAGAHAGNLIKAVAAIVGGGGGGRPNMAQAGGKNPAKAQEAVDAAAGILEGQIK
;
A
#
# COMPACT_ATOMS: atom_id res chain seq x y z
N MET A 1 19.26 17.54 -30.06
CA MET A 1 19.84 18.91 -29.95
C MET A 1 20.76 19.08 -28.73
N PHE A 2 20.25 19.09 -27.48
CA PHE A 2 21.09 19.23 -26.26
C PHE A 2 22.11 18.09 -26.11
N LEU A 3 21.67 16.85 -26.20
CA LEU A 3 22.55 15.69 -26.09
C LEU A 3 23.59 15.63 -27.22
N ASP A 4 23.20 15.95 -28.46
CA ASP A 4 24.13 16.03 -29.61
C ASP A 4 25.17 17.15 -29.44
N PHE A 5 24.71 18.28 -28.88
CA PHE A 5 25.64 19.41 -28.57
C PHE A 5 26.64 18.97 -27.51
N MET A 6 26.22 18.34 -26.43
CA MET A 6 27.12 17.87 -25.38
C MET A 6 28.02 16.72 -25.86
N GLU A 7 27.53 15.85 -26.73
CA GLU A 7 28.37 14.84 -27.40
C GLU A 7 29.47 15.48 -28.22
N SER A 8 29.16 16.56 -28.95
CA SER A 8 30.18 17.35 -29.70
C SER A 8 31.24 17.96 -28.79
N LYS A 9 30.91 18.21 -27.50
CA LYS A 9 31.88 18.68 -26.47
C LYS A 9 32.57 17.51 -25.76
N GLY A 10 32.41 16.25 -26.24
CA GLY A 10 33.10 15.08 -25.75
C GLY A 10 32.38 14.32 -24.60
N HIS A 11 31.12 14.63 -24.30
CA HIS A 11 30.35 13.93 -23.30
C HIS A 11 29.84 12.56 -23.78
N LEU A 12 29.81 11.61 -22.90
CA LEU A 12 29.11 10.35 -23.09
C LEU A 12 27.62 10.57 -22.78
N VAL A 13 26.78 10.37 -23.78
CA VAL A 13 25.32 10.41 -23.58
C VAL A 13 24.87 9.13 -22.89
N MET A 14 24.29 9.26 -21.72
CA MET A 14 23.72 8.13 -20.96
C MET A 14 22.20 8.19 -20.99
N LYS A 15 21.56 7.00 -20.92
CA LYS A 15 20.11 6.90 -20.79
C LYS A 15 19.63 7.43 -19.44
N SER A 16 18.40 7.88 -19.39
CA SER A 16 17.73 8.22 -18.13
C SER A 16 17.71 7.03 -17.16
N PHE A 17 18.10 7.27 -15.93
CA PHE A 17 18.01 6.29 -14.86
C PHE A 17 16.56 6.13 -14.38
N SER A 18 16.30 5.05 -13.66
CA SER A 18 15.02 4.85 -12.98
C SER A 18 14.75 5.95 -11.96
N LEU A 19 13.48 6.30 -11.77
CA LEU A 19 13.02 7.19 -10.68
C LEU A 19 13.27 6.60 -9.28
N VAL A 20 13.54 5.27 -9.21
CA VAL A 20 13.87 4.58 -7.96
C VAL A 20 15.37 4.66 -7.71
N PRO A 21 15.82 5.38 -6.66
CA PRO A 21 17.23 5.49 -6.33
C PRO A 21 17.87 4.12 -6.09
N GLN A 22 19.07 3.91 -6.64
CA GLN A 22 19.87 2.71 -6.43
C GLN A 22 20.92 3.00 -5.35
N GLY A 23 20.88 2.27 -4.23
CA GLY A 23 21.89 2.37 -3.16
C GLY A 23 21.80 3.61 -2.25
N ASP A 24 21.05 4.65 -2.59
CA ASP A 24 20.86 5.84 -1.77
C ASP A 24 19.54 5.76 -0.98
N LYS A 25 19.64 5.61 0.34
CA LYS A 25 18.49 5.55 1.26
C LYS A 25 17.99 6.95 1.69
N SER A 26 18.72 8.00 1.37
CA SER A 26 18.35 9.38 1.72
C SER A 26 17.28 9.95 0.80
N LEU A 27 17.13 9.38 -0.40
CA LEU A 27 16.17 9.82 -1.41
C LEU A 27 15.03 8.81 -1.57
N LEU A 28 13.80 9.29 -1.58
CA LEU A 28 12.63 8.47 -1.94
C LEU A 28 12.56 8.26 -3.46
N LEU A 29 12.79 9.31 -4.22
CA LEU A 29 12.70 9.36 -5.67
C LEU A 29 13.85 10.20 -6.23
N ILE A 30 14.28 9.91 -7.45
CA ILE A 30 15.26 10.74 -8.16
C ILE A 30 14.63 12.10 -8.45
N ASN A 31 15.24 13.16 -7.93
CA ASN A 31 14.76 14.53 -7.98
C ASN A 31 15.71 15.51 -8.68
N ALA A 32 16.88 15.02 -9.12
CA ALA A 32 17.89 15.80 -9.85
C ALA A 32 18.72 14.89 -10.75
N GLY A 33 19.31 15.48 -11.80
CA GLY A 33 20.13 14.76 -12.77
C GLY A 33 21.39 14.12 -12.16
N MET A 34 21.97 14.77 -11.14
CA MET A 34 23.17 14.25 -10.47
C MET A 34 22.90 13.10 -9.48
N ALA A 35 21.66 12.96 -9.01
CA ALA A 35 21.35 12.00 -7.93
C ALA A 35 21.79 10.55 -8.24
N PRO A 36 21.53 9.99 -9.42
CA PRO A 36 22.04 8.66 -9.76
C PRO A 36 23.56 8.61 -10.03
N LEU A 37 24.21 9.77 -10.22
CA LEU A 37 25.64 9.88 -10.51
C LEU A 37 26.48 10.23 -9.27
N LYS A 38 25.85 10.39 -8.11
CA LYS A 38 26.50 10.75 -6.83
C LYS A 38 27.76 9.95 -6.49
N PRO A 39 27.86 8.62 -6.74
CA PRO A 39 29.09 7.86 -6.50
C PRO A 39 30.32 8.36 -7.32
N TYR A 40 30.09 8.92 -8.51
CA TYR A 40 31.17 9.47 -9.35
C TYR A 40 31.68 10.82 -8.83
N PHE A 41 30.80 11.64 -8.26
CA PHE A 41 31.18 12.92 -7.63
C PHE A 41 32.02 12.74 -6.39
N THR A 42 31.74 11.70 -5.60
CA THR A 42 32.50 11.39 -4.38
C THR A 42 33.77 10.57 -4.65
N GLY A 43 33.91 10.02 -5.86
CA GLY A 43 35.01 9.12 -6.22
C GLY A 43 34.85 7.70 -5.62
N ALA A 44 33.67 7.35 -5.15
CA ALA A 44 33.33 5.99 -4.67
C ALA A 44 33.29 4.99 -5.85
N GLU A 45 32.95 5.46 -7.04
CA GLU A 45 32.98 4.68 -8.27
C GLU A 45 33.70 5.46 -9.37
N ILE A 46 34.28 4.74 -10.31
CA ILE A 46 34.92 5.33 -11.50
C ILE A 46 33.86 5.56 -12.56
N PRO A 47 33.68 6.82 -13.05
CA PRO A 47 32.71 7.09 -14.09
C PRO A 47 33.11 6.40 -15.41
N PRO A 48 32.15 6.04 -16.28
CA PRO A 48 32.44 5.43 -17.58
C PRO A 48 33.18 6.39 -18.51
N ARG A 49 33.05 7.69 -18.27
CA ARG A 49 33.79 8.79 -18.90
C ARG A 49 33.80 9.99 -17.96
N THR A 50 34.85 10.83 -18.00
CA THR A 50 34.94 12.05 -17.17
C THR A 50 33.89 13.11 -17.52
N ARG A 51 33.32 13.05 -18.73
CA ARG A 51 32.23 13.90 -19.22
C ARG A 51 31.02 13.07 -19.53
N VAL A 52 29.90 13.34 -18.88
CA VAL A 52 28.63 12.62 -19.07
C VAL A 52 27.51 13.62 -19.31
N SER A 53 26.55 13.28 -20.14
CA SER A 53 25.31 14.05 -20.32
C SER A 53 24.09 13.15 -20.30
N THR A 54 22.99 13.64 -19.69
CA THR A 54 21.74 12.90 -19.58
C THR A 54 20.54 13.80 -19.84
N CYS A 55 19.42 13.19 -20.26
CA CYS A 55 18.08 13.72 -20.09
C CYS A 55 17.40 12.86 -19.01
N GLN A 56 17.47 13.31 -17.76
CA GLN A 56 17.04 12.53 -16.60
C GLN A 56 15.61 12.85 -16.19
N LYS A 57 14.75 11.82 -16.15
CA LYS A 57 13.42 11.93 -15.55
C LYS A 57 13.51 12.13 -14.03
N CYS A 58 12.78 13.12 -13.52
CA CYS A 58 12.81 13.55 -12.13
C CYS A 58 11.41 13.70 -11.56
N ILE A 59 11.28 13.45 -10.25
CA ILE A 59 10.05 13.72 -9.48
C ILE A 59 10.38 14.63 -8.30
N ARG A 60 9.69 15.77 -8.21
CA ARG A 60 9.70 16.68 -7.05
C ARG A 60 8.29 16.91 -6.56
N THR A 61 8.07 16.69 -5.26
CA THR A 61 6.76 16.86 -4.61
C THR A 61 6.76 17.93 -3.52
N GLY A 62 7.89 18.61 -3.28
CA GLY A 62 7.97 19.73 -2.32
C GLY A 62 6.97 20.84 -2.64
N ASP A 63 6.82 21.16 -3.93
CA ASP A 63 5.95 22.23 -4.43
C ASP A 63 4.61 21.74 -4.97
N ILE A 64 4.15 20.56 -4.58
CA ILE A 64 2.92 19.95 -5.11
C ILE A 64 1.69 20.86 -4.99
N GLU A 65 1.66 21.72 -3.98
CA GLU A 65 0.56 22.68 -3.73
C GLU A 65 0.56 23.85 -4.72
N ASN A 66 1.71 24.10 -5.39
CA ASN A 66 1.85 25.14 -6.42
C ASN A 66 1.53 24.63 -7.82
N VAL A 67 1.40 23.30 -7.99
CA VAL A 67 1.06 22.69 -9.29
C VAL A 67 -0.33 23.13 -9.72
N GLY A 68 -0.42 23.57 -10.97
CA GLY A 68 -1.65 24.12 -11.55
C GLY A 68 -1.92 25.59 -11.23
N LYS A 69 -1.29 26.17 -10.19
CA LYS A 69 -1.44 27.58 -9.79
C LYS A 69 -0.42 28.50 -10.40
N THR A 70 0.77 27.99 -10.72
CA THR A 70 1.88 28.73 -11.33
C THR A 70 2.18 28.21 -12.74
N ALA A 71 2.92 29.01 -13.52
CA ALA A 71 3.29 28.65 -14.90
C ALA A 71 4.44 27.64 -15.02
N ARG A 72 5.19 27.41 -13.93
CA ARG A 72 6.51 26.73 -13.98
C ARG A 72 6.63 25.49 -13.09
N HIS A 73 5.65 25.20 -12.22
CA HIS A 73 5.73 24.07 -11.30
C HIS A 73 5.03 22.83 -11.85
N GLY A 74 5.78 21.72 -11.85
CA GLY A 74 5.27 20.38 -12.13
C GLY A 74 5.95 19.37 -11.23
N THR A 75 5.28 18.25 -10.96
CA THR A 75 5.84 17.17 -10.13
C THR A 75 6.77 16.25 -10.93
N PHE A 76 6.47 15.98 -12.19
CA PHE A 76 7.36 15.29 -13.13
C PHE A 76 7.98 16.30 -14.09
N PHE A 77 9.28 16.20 -14.28
CA PHE A 77 10.00 16.97 -15.30
C PHE A 77 11.23 16.21 -15.78
N GLU A 78 11.74 16.60 -16.94
CA GLU A 78 12.96 16.07 -17.52
C GLU A 78 14.08 17.08 -17.32
N MET A 79 15.17 16.64 -16.68
CA MET A 79 16.34 17.46 -16.42
C MET A 79 17.43 17.12 -17.43
N LEU A 80 17.74 18.08 -18.28
CA LEU A 80 18.90 18.05 -19.16
C LEU A 80 20.14 18.43 -18.35
N GLY A 81 21.11 17.54 -18.28
CA GLY A 81 22.31 17.74 -17.47
C GLY A 81 23.60 17.38 -18.19
N ASN A 82 24.63 18.15 -17.96
CA ASN A 82 26.01 17.82 -18.32
C ASN A 82 26.88 17.85 -17.08
N PHE A 83 27.71 16.82 -16.94
CA PHE A 83 28.48 16.52 -15.75
C PHE A 83 29.96 16.38 -16.09
N SER A 84 30.83 16.92 -15.20
CA SER A 84 32.28 16.77 -15.26
C SER A 84 32.79 16.16 -13.97
N PHE A 85 33.55 15.10 -14.09
CA PHE A 85 34.17 14.41 -12.94
C PHE A 85 35.69 14.68 -12.99
N GLY A 86 36.11 15.88 -12.49
CA GLY A 86 37.49 16.30 -12.45
C GLY A 86 38.12 16.65 -13.82
N ASP A 87 37.33 16.93 -14.84
CA ASP A 87 37.81 17.26 -16.21
C ASP A 87 37.73 18.75 -16.46
N TYR A 88 36.59 19.32 -16.76
CA TYR A 88 36.38 20.75 -16.92
C TYR A 88 35.65 21.36 -15.72
N PHE A 89 35.70 22.72 -15.62
CA PHE A 89 35.07 23.41 -14.49
C PHE A 89 34.26 24.63 -14.94
N LYS A 90 34.22 25.72 -14.15
CA LYS A 90 33.38 26.91 -14.35
C LYS A 90 33.45 27.50 -15.73
N LYS A 91 34.64 27.65 -16.27
CA LYS A 91 34.89 28.33 -17.57
C LYS A 91 34.13 27.62 -18.68
N GLU A 92 34.42 26.36 -18.89
CA GLU A 92 33.79 25.58 -19.96
C GLU A 92 32.27 25.43 -19.71
N ALA A 93 31.83 25.22 -18.47
CA ALA A 93 30.42 25.09 -18.17
C ALA A 93 29.63 26.35 -18.51
N ILE A 94 30.15 27.54 -18.15
CA ILE A 94 29.53 28.84 -18.45
C ILE A 94 29.54 29.10 -19.95
N HIS A 95 30.67 28.89 -20.63
CA HIS A 95 30.79 29.10 -22.06
C HIS A 95 29.85 28.20 -22.86
N TRP A 96 29.76 26.91 -22.52
CA TRP A 96 28.87 25.95 -23.20
C TRP A 96 27.41 26.21 -22.94
N SER A 97 27.05 26.60 -21.71
CA SER A 97 25.65 26.94 -21.42
C SER A 97 25.20 28.18 -22.20
N TRP A 98 26.08 29.18 -22.32
CA TRP A 98 25.82 30.38 -23.11
C TRP A 98 25.74 30.08 -24.60
N GLU A 99 26.72 29.36 -25.16
CA GLU A 99 26.78 28.93 -26.57
C GLU A 99 25.51 28.14 -26.93
N PHE A 100 25.12 27.19 -26.06
CA PHE A 100 23.92 26.39 -26.31
C PHE A 100 22.66 27.26 -26.38
N LEU A 101 22.45 28.14 -25.42
CA LEU A 101 21.23 28.95 -25.36
C LEU A 101 21.18 29.98 -26.48
N THR A 102 22.30 30.62 -26.82
CA THR A 102 22.32 31.74 -27.78
C THR A 102 22.57 31.31 -29.23
N GLU A 103 23.44 30.32 -29.48
CA GLU A 103 23.82 29.90 -30.82
C GLU A 103 23.09 28.68 -31.32
N VAL A 104 22.84 27.68 -30.43
CA VAL A 104 22.17 26.42 -30.79
C VAL A 104 20.66 26.55 -30.70
N VAL A 105 20.14 27.08 -29.57
CA VAL A 105 18.71 27.32 -29.36
C VAL A 105 18.27 28.63 -30.02
N GLY A 106 19.14 29.63 -30.08
CA GLY A 106 18.86 30.91 -30.71
C GLY A 106 18.08 31.90 -29.85
N LEU A 107 18.20 31.82 -28.52
CA LEU A 107 17.57 32.77 -27.62
C LEU A 107 18.26 34.15 -27.70
N ASP A 108 17.46 35.22 -27.56
CA ASP A 108 17.97 36.57 -27.52
C ASP A 108 18.87 36.78 -26.29
N ALA A 109 20.15 36.95 -26.52
CA ALA A 109 21.16 37.20 -25.50
C ALA A 109 20.84 38.41 -24.60
N ASN A 110 20.06 39.38 -25.10
CA ASN A 110 19.65 40.55 -24.30
C ASN A 110 18.56 40.23 -23.28
N ARG A 111 17.90 39.10 -23.41
CA ARG A 111 16.89 38.64 -22.49
C ARG A 111 17.41 37.58 -21.48
N LEU A 112 18.70 37.24 -21.55
CA LEU A 112 19.36 36.31 -20.64
C LEU A 112 20.11 37.08 -19.54
N TYR A 113 19.83 36.65 -18.28
CA TYR A 113 20.37 37.29 -17.08
C TYR A 113 21.00 36.22 -16.19
N PRO A 114 22.33 36.15 -16.06
CA PRO A 114 22.99 35.24 -15.16
C PRO A 114 22.93 35.73 -13.70
N SER A 115 22.86 34.76 -12.76
CA SER A 115 23.16 34.99 -11.35
C SER A 115 24.39 34.20 -10.93
N VAL A 116 25.07 34.65 -9.88
CA VAL A 116 26.22 33.96 -9.29
C VAL A 116 26.13 34.03 -7.75
N TYR A 117 26.78 33.09 -7.07
CA TYR A 117 26.89 33.13 -5.63
C TYR A 117 27.65 34.39 -5.19
N LEU A 118 27.22 34.96 -4.05
CA LEU A 118 27.71 36.28 -3.58
C LEU A 118 29.24 36.37 -3.51
N GLU A 119 29.91 35.29 -3.14
CA GLU A 119 31.35 35.20 -2.94
C GLU A 119 32.08 34.59 -4.18
N ASP A 120 31.38 34.27 -5.27
CA ASP A 120 31.98 33.64 -6.45
C ASP A 120 32.40 34.70 -7.49
N ASP A 121 33.48 35.38 -7.21
CA ASP A 121 34.07 36.38 -8.15
C ASP A 121 34.59 35.73 -9.42
N GLU A 122 35.03 34.47 -9.40
CA GLU A 122 35.51 33.76 -10.58
C GLU A 122 34.37 33.56 -11.60
N ALA A 123 33.21 33.11 -11.17
CA ALA A 123 32.06 32.96 -12.05
C ALA A 123 31.58 34.33 -12.58
N PHE A 124 31.54 35.34 -11.70
CA PHE A 124 31.22 36.72 -12.13
C PHE A 124 32.16 37.24 -13.21
N ASP A 125 33.46 37.05 -13.03
CA ASP A 125 34.47 37.51 -13.99
C ASP A 125 34.36 36.77 -15.32
N ILE A 126 34.04 35.48 -15.34
CA ILE A 126 33.81 34.74 -16.58
C ILE A 126 32.60 35.33 -17.32
N TRP A 127 31.48 35.58 -16.66
CA TRP A 127 30.29 36.19 -17.27
C TRP A 127 30.58 37.61 -17.81
N ASN A 128 31.29 38.43 -17.02
CA ASN A 128 31.50 39.81 -17.36
C ASN A 128 32.62 40.01 -18.38
N LYS A 129 33.79 39.37 -18.18
CA LYS A 129 35.00 39.64 -18.98
C LYS A 129 35.15 38.70 -20.16
N GLU A 130 34.75 37.44 -20.07
CA GLU A 130 34.93 36.47 -21.14
C GLU A 130 33.66 36.34 -22.00
N ILE A 131 32.48 36.25 -21.43
CA ILE A 131 31.21 36.24 -22.17
C ILE A 131 30.80 37.64 -22.60
N GLY A 132 31.18 38.68 -21.85
CA GLY A 132 30.92 40.08 -22.18
C GLY A 132 29.55 40.59 -21.70
N ILE A 133 28.95 40.00 -20.70
CA ILE A 133 27.68 40.49 -20.14
C ILE A 133 27.97 41.70 -19.24
N PRO A 134 27.25 42.82 -19.40
CA PRO A 134 27.41 44.01 -18.54
C PRO A 134 27.19 43.65 -17.06
N ALA A 135 28.00 44.20 -16.17
CA ALA A 135 27.97 43.88 -14.72
C ALA A 135 26.58 44.10 -14.07
N GLU A 136 25.83 45.09 -14.54
CA GLU A 136 24.47 45.41 -14.09
C GLU A 136 23.42 44.35 -14.50
N ARG A 137 23.77 43.43 -15.37
CA ARG A 137 22.92 42.29 -15.77
C ARG A 137 23.31 40.98 -15.07
N ILE A 138 24.34 40.97 -14.25
CA ILE A 138 24.80 39.81 -13.48
C ILE A 138 24.38 39.99 -12.03
N PHE A 139 23.53 39.11 -11.54
CA PHE A 139 22.95 39.21 -10.20
C PHE A 139 23.76 38.39 -9.21
N ARG A 140 23.91 38.89 -7.98
CA ARG A 140 24.60 38.18 -6.89
C ARG A 140 23.60 37.81 -5.82
N PHE A 141 23.44 36.53 -5.53
CA PHE A 141 22.55 36.03 -4.49
C PHE A 141 23.30 35.26 -3.41
N GLY A 142 22.65 35.12 -2.27
CA GLY A 142 23.15 34.39 -1.11
C GLY A 142 23.12 32.89 -1.29
N LYS A 143 23.33 32.21 -0.16
CA LYS A 143 23.35 30.75 -0.12
C LYS A 143 21.98 30.13 -0.40
N GLU A 144 20.90 30.83 -0.13
CA GLU A 144 19.53 30.36 -0.34
C GLU A 144 19.21 30.16 -1.84
N ASP A 145 19.81 30.99 -2.71
CA ASP A 145 19.51 30.98 -4.14
C ASP A 145 20.66 30.39 -4.99
N ASN A 146 21.93 30.81 -4.72
CA ASN A 146 23.06 30.43 -5.54
C ASN A 146 24.09 29.53 -4.86
N PHE A 147 23.67 28.65 -4.00
CA PHE A 147 24.49 27.57 -3.45
C PHE A 147 23.66 26.28 -3.37
N TRP A 148 24.05 25.29 -4.15
CA TRP A 148 23.32 24.02 -4.20
C TRP A 148 23.86 23.02 -3.19
N GLU A 149 22.97 22.53 -2.33
CA GLU A 149 23.24 21.43 -1.39
C GLU A 149 21.98 20.59 -1.18
N HIS A 150 22.15 19.31 -0.95
CA HIS A 150 21.03 18.41 -0.62
C HIS A 150 21.44 17.40 0.43
N GLY A 151 21.22 17.75 1.71
CA GLY A 151 21.65 16.95 2.85
C GLY A 151 23.16 16.74 2.88
N ALA A 152 23.62 15.57 3.33
CA ALA A 152 25.04 15.20 3.27
C ALA A 152 25.47 14.84 1.85
N GLY A 153 26.63 15.31 1.43
CA GLY A 153 27.21 14.98 0.13
C GLY A 153 27.83 16.15 -0.63
N PRO A 154 28.16 15.93 -1.92
CA PRO A 154 28.76 16.93 -2.78
C PRO A 154 27.87 18.18 -2.94
N CYS A 155 28.46 19.37 -2.82
CA CYS A 155 27.75 20.65 -2.90
C CYS A 155 28.69 21.76 -3.38
N GLY A 156 28.14 22.94 -3.67
CA GLY A 156 28.95 24.11 -4.07
C GLY A 156 28.14 25.29 -4.55
N PRO A 157 28.80 26.43 -4.80
CA PRO A 157 28.15 27.58 -5.38
C PRO A 157 27.62 27.27 -6.78
N CYS A 158 26.58 27.99 -7.21
CA CYS A 158 26.02 27.83 -8.53
C CYS A 158 25.82 29.17 -9.26
N SER A 159 25.64 29.05 -10.56
CA SER A 159 25.30 30.15 -11.44
C SER A 159 24.07 29.75 -12.25
N GLU A 160 23.01 30.51 -12.09
CA GLU A 160 21.74 30.28 -12.79
C GLU A 160 21.60 31.26 -13.95
N ILE A 161 20.92 30.84 -15.01
CA ILE A 161 20.61 31.66 -16.18
C ILE A 161 19.09 31.83 -16.23
N TYR A 162 18.64 33.08 -16.15
CA TYR A 162 17.23 33.44 -16.21
C TYR A 162 16.92 34.04 -17.58
N TYR A 163 15.73 33.79 -18.09
CA TYR A 163 15.21 34.40 -19.32
C TYR A 163 14.06 35.34 -18.95
N ASP A 164 14.19 36.65 -19.40
CA ASP A 164 13.12 37.65 -19.26
C ASP A 164 12.04 37.39 -20.29
N ARG A 165 10.90 36.91 -19.87
CA ARG A 165 9.70 36.62 -20.68
C ARG A 165 8.91 37.88 -21.02
N GLY A 166 9.26 39.01 -20.40
CA GLY A 166 8.63 40.30 -20.62
C GLY A 166 7.66 40.70 -19.52
N GLU A 167 7.28 41.97 -19.53
CA GLU A 167 6.48 42.61 -18.46
C GLU A 167 5.10 42.01 -18.27
N LYS A 168 4.52 41.42 -19.31
CA LYS A 168 3.20 40.74 -19.20
C LYS A 168 3.16 39.61 -18.14
N TYR A 169 4.33 39.01 -17.86
CA TYR A 169 4.46 37.93 -16.86
C TYR A 169 4.94 38.41 -15.50
N GLY A 170 5.18 39.72 -15.37
CA GLY A 170 5.66 40.33 -14.15
C GLY A 170 4.57 40.47 -13.09
N CYS A 171 4.99 40.61 -11.83
CA CYS A 171 4.05 40.80 -10.68
C CYS A 171 3.43 42.20 -10.64
N GLY A 172 3.80 43.13 -11.56
CA GLY A 172 3.32 44.52 -11.56
C GLY A 172 3.83 45.39 -10.40
N LYS A 173 4.71 44.86 -9.54
CA LYS A 173 5.27 45.61 -8.42
C LYS A 173 6.51 46.41 -8.86
N PRO A 174 6.73 47.62 -8.33
CA PRO A 174 8.00 48.33 -8.51
C PRO A 174 9.18 47.49 -8.02
N GLY A 175 10.23 47.38 -8.83
CA GLY A 175 11.41 46.57 -8.47
C GLY A 175 11.34 45.08 -8.86
N CYS A 176 10.39 44.68 -9.71
CA CYS A 176 10.40 43.36 -10.29
C CYS A 176 11.69 43.12 -11.10
N THR A 177 12.51 42.18 -10.64
CA THR A 177 13.82 41.86 -11.18
C THR A 177 14.10 40.36 -11.07
N VAL A 178 15.26 39.90 -11.53
CA VAL A 178 15.73 38.51 -11.31
C VAL A 178 15.69 38.18 -9.83
N GLY A 179 15.22 36.96 -9.47
CA GLY A 179 14.95 36.54 -8.10
C GLY A 179 13.54 36.89 -7.59
N CYS A 180 12.70 37.55 -8.41
CA CYS A 180 11.28 37.71 -8.07
C CYS A 180 10.51 36.40 -8.29
N ASP A 181 9.60 36.07 -7.37
CA ASP A 181 8.75 34.85 -7.45
C ASP A 181 7.73 34.83 -8.60
N CYS A 182 7.65 35.92 -9.37
CA CYS A 182 6.75 35.96 -10.53
C CYS A 182 7.33 35.19 -11.74
N ASP A 183 6.47 35.00 -12.75
CA ASP A 183 6.83 34.21 -13.95
C ASP A 183 7.58 35.01 -15.04
N ARG A 184 8.01 36.29 -14.77
CA ARG A 184 8.76 37.13 -15.72
C ARG A 184 10.15 36.57 -15.96
N TYR A 185 10.94 36.39 -14.90
CA TYR A 185 12.32 35.89 -14.99
C TYR A 185 12.33 34.40 -14.71
N MET A 186 12.27 33.59 -15.75
CA MET A 186 12.24 32.16 -15.63
C MET A 186 13.66 31.59 -15.61
N GLU A 187 14.06 30.92 -14.52
CA GLU A 187 15.27 30.13 -14.49
C GLU A 187 15.21 29.04 -15.54
N VAL A 188 16.12 29.02 -16.48
CA VAL A 188 16.19 28.01 -17.54
C VAL A 188 17.33 27.02 -17.34
N TRP A 189 18.45 27.45 -16.73
CA TRP A 189 19.63 26.60 -16.53
C TRP A 189 20.33 26.92 -15.22
N ASN A 190 20.72 25.89 -14.44
CA ASN A 190 21.57 26.04 -13.28
C ASN A 190 22.88 25.29 -13.46
N ASN A 191 24.02 25.98 -13.32
CA ASN A 191 25.38 25.45 -13.36
C ASN A 191 25.92 25.36 -11.91
N VAL A 192 26.02 24.18 -11.35
CA VAL A 192 26.55 23.94 -10.02
C VAL A 192 28.01 23.57 -10.06
N PHE A 193 28.83 24.32 -9.33
CA PHE A 193 30.28 24.16 -9.24
C PHE A 193 30.60 23.33 -7.99
N THR A 194 30.47 22.03 -8.10
CA THR A 194 30.60 21.08 -7.00
C THR A 194 32.05 20.95 -6.57
N GLN A 195 32.40 21.60 -5.47
CA GLN A 195 33.77 21.67 -4.96
C GLN A 195 33.89 21.38 -3.47
N PHE A 196 32.76 21.21 -2.78
CA PHE A 196 32.69 20.89 -1.35
C PHE A 196 31.91 19.63 -1.11
N GLU A 197 32.13 19.02 0.05
CA GLU A 197 31.32 17.95 0.64
C GLU A 197 30.77 18.41 1.98
N ASN A 198 29.46 18.35 2.13
CA ASN A 198 28.73 18.65 3.36
C ASN A 198 28.56 17.35 4.17
N ASP A 199 28.96 17.35 5.44
CA ASP A 199 28.81 16.21 6.37
C ASP A 199 27.36 16.03 6.89
N GLY A 200 26.44 16.89 6.48
CA GLY A 200 25.05 16.92 6.94
C GLY A 200 24.83 17.70 8.26
N ASN A 201 25.91 18.21 8.88
CA ASN A 201 25.87 19.04 10.09
C ASN A 201 26.25 20.51 9.79
N GLY A 202 26.39 20.85 8.51
CA GLY A 202 26.77 22.18 8.06
C GLY A 202 28.30 22.43 8.00
N ASN A 203 29.12 21.38 8.11
CA ASN A 203 30.56 21.50 7.92
C ASN A 203 30.91 21.12 6.47
N TYR A 204 31.73 21.97 5.82
CA TYR A 204 32.14 21.80 4.44
C TYR A 204 33.62 21.45 4.37
N THR A 205 33.94 20.37 3.63
CA THR A 205 35.29 20.00 3.30
C THR A 205 35.50 20.10 1.79
N THR A 206 36.68 20.57 1.35
CA THR A 206 36.98 20.66 -0.08
C THR A 206 37.11 19.28 -0.69
N LEU A 207 36.41 19.02 -1.80
CA LEU A 207 36.54 17.78 -2.55
C LEU A 207 37.95 17.64 -3.16
N LYS A 208 38.44 16.42 -3.31
CA LYS A 208 39.72 16.13 -3.95
C LYS A 208 39.77 16.56 -5.42
N GLN A 209 38.63 16.50 -6.09
CA GLN A 209 38.45 16.96 -7.47
C GLN A 209 37.25 17.92 -7.55
N LYS A 210 37.38 18.90 -8.40
CA LYS A 210 36.29 19.85 -8.75
C LYS A 210 35.41 19.21 -9.81
N ASN A 211 34.11 19.27 -9.65
CA ASN A 211 33.16 18.67 -10.56
C ASN A 211 32.16 19.71 -11.05
N ILE A 212 31.52 19.42 -12.18
CA ILE A 212 30.36 20.15 -12.68
C ILE A 212 29.13 19.29 -12.61
N ASP A 213 28.07 19.86 -12.05
CA ASP A 213 26.70 19.39 -12.10
C ASP A 213 25.85 20.48 -12.73
N THR A 214 25.10 20.18 -13.78
CA THR A 214 24.17 21.15 -14.33
C THR A 214 22.77 20.59 -14.45
N GLY A 215 21.79 21.49 -14.34
CA GLY A 215 20.38 21.13 -14.50
C GLY A 215 19.61 22.18 -15.28
N MET A 216 19.03 21.77 -16.40
CA MET A 216 18.15 22.57 -17.23
C MET A 216 16.81 21.84 -17.40
N GLY A 217 15.72 22.43 -16.91
CA GLY A 217 14.39 21.84 -17.08
C GLY A 217 13.95 21.90 -18.54
N LEU A 218 13.74 20.70 -19.14
CA LEU A 218 13.31 20.63 -20.54
C LEU A 218 11.98 21.37 -20.76
N GLU A 219 11.01 21.20 -19.86
CA GLU A 219 9.71 21.86 -19.95
C GLU A 219 9.82 23.38 -19.84
N ARG A 220 10.70 23.90 -18.95
CA ARG A 220 10.94 25.37 -18.83
C ARG A 220 11.63 25.93 -20.06
N LEU A 221 12.64 25.23 -20.59
CA LEU A 221 13.27 25.63 -21.85
C LEU A 221 12.25 25.62 -23.00
N ALA A 222 11.38 24.59 -23.06
CA ALA A 222 10.34 24.51 -24.09
C ALA A 222 9.33 25.68 -24.01
N VAL A 223 8.94 26.12 -22.80
CA VAL A 223 8.11 27.32 -22.61
C VAL A 223 8.74 28.55 -23.25
N VAL A 224 10.03 28.74 -23.03
CA VAL A 224 10.77 29.90 -23.59
C VAL A 224 10.92 29.79 -25.10
N VAL A 225 11.26 28.60 -25.62
CA VAL A 225 11.47 28.36 -27.04
C VAL A 225 10.19 28.46 -27.86
N GLN A 226 9.10 27.96 -27.32
CA GLN A 226 7.76 27.97 -27.96
C GLN A 226 7.01 29.27 -27.72
N ASP A 227 7.52 30.16 -26.86
CA ASP A 227 6.88 31.43 -26.43
C ASP A 227 5.43 31.23 -25.94
N VAL A 228 5.23 30.21 -25.08
CA VAL A 228 3.94 29.87 -24.51
C VAL A 228 3.83 30.32 -23.04
N ASP A 229 2.59 30.42 -22.52
CA ASP A 229 2.35 31.04 -21.22
C ASP A 229 2.79 30.17 -20.03
N SER A 230 2.72 28.85 -20.16
CA SER A 230 3.05 27.90 -19.07
C SER A 230 3.60 26.58 -19.60
N ILE A 231 4.15 25.75 -18.70
CA ILE A 231 4.56 24.37 -19.04
C ILE A 231 3.38 23.53 -19.55
N PHE A 232 2.17 23.85 -19.18
CA PHE A 232 0.95 23.16 -19.63
C PHE A 232 0.54 23.53 -21.07
N ASP A 233 1.19 24.52 -21.65
CA ASP A 233 0.94 25.00 -23.03
C ASP A 233 2.02 24.52 -24.01
N VAL A 234 3.10 23.87 -23.50
CA VAL A 234 4.09 23.18 -24.32
C VAL A 234 3.43 22.07 -25.12
N ASP A 235 3.80 21.92 -26.38
CA ASP A 235 3.13 21.08 -27.38
C ASP A 235 2.75 19.66 -26.90
N THR A 236 3.70 18.91 -26.32
CA THR A 236 3.48 17.56 -25.82
C THR A 236 2.54 17.51 -24.59
N ILE A 237 2.62 18.53 -23.72
CA ILE A 237 1.79 18.62 -22.51
C ILE A 237 0.41 19.19 -22.84
N CYS A 238 0.36 20.14 -23.78
CA CYS A 238 -0.88 20.72 -24.26
C CYS A 238 -1.83 19.67 -24.86
N ALA A 239 -1.33 18.67 -25.58
CA ALA A 239 -2.13 17.57 -26.10
C ALA A 239 -2.87 16.82 -24.97
N LEU A 240 -2.15 16.51 -23.91
CA LEU A 240 -2.71 15.85 -22.71
C LEU A 240 -3.72 16.76 -21.98
N ARG A 241 -3.39 18.06 -21.77
CA ARG A 241 -4.32 19.06 -21.21
C ARG A 241 -5.61 19.14 -21.99
N ASN A 242 -5.52 19.20 -23.32
CA ASN A 242 -6.69 19.25 -24.20
C ASN A 242 -7.53 17.97 -24.11
N LEU A 243 -6.90 16.81 -23.88
CA LEU A 243 -7.63 15.57 -23.64
C LEU A 243 -8.40 15.60 -22.31
N VAL A 244 -7.84 16.20 -21.25
CA VAL A 244 -8.55 16.44 -19.99
C VAL A 244 -9.78 17.33 -20.24
N CYS A 245 -9.64 18.43 -20.98
CA CYS A 245 -10.75 19.30 -21.36
C CYS A 245 -11.84 18.53 -22.13
N LYS A 246 -11.44 17.71 -23.10
CA LYS A 246 -12.38 16.90 -23.89
C LYS A 246 -13.15 15.88 -23.04
N ILE A 247 -12.49 15.24 -22.06
CA ILE A 247 -13.13 14.25 -21.19
C ILE A 247 -14.11 14.94 -20.21
N SER A 248 -13.69 16.08 -19.64
CA SER A 248 -14.50 16.82 -18.67
C SER A 248 -15.60 17.68 -19.31
N GLY A 249 -15.52 17.95 -20.61
CA GLY A 249 -16.41 18.91 -21.28
C GLY A 249 -16.17 20.37 -20.89
N LYS A 250 -15.02 20.67 -20.24
CA LYS A 250 -14.65 22.02 -19.81
C LYS A 250 -13.78 22.70 -20.85
N GLU A 251 -13.90 24.04 -20.93
CA GLU A 251 -13.06 24.89 -21.76
C GLU A 251 -11.94 25.50 -20.90
N TYR A 252 -10.69 25.37 -21.35
CA TYR A 252 -9.54 25.94 -20.69
C TYR A 252 -9.54 27.49 -20.78
N GLU A 253 -9.03 28.18 -19.78
CA GLU A 253 -9.00 29.66 -19.64
C GLU A 253 -10.38 30.33 -19.50
N LYS A 254 -11.40 29.57 -19.10
CA LYS A 254 -12.72 30.13 -18.78
C LYS A 254 -12.99 30.25 -17.28
N ASN A 255 -12.46 29.38 -16.49
CA ASN A 255 -12.64 29.37 -15.04
C ASN A 255 -11.36 28.96 -14.35
N TYR A 256 -10.83 29.81 -13.48
CA TYR A 256 -9.56 29.60 -12.79
C TYR A 256 -9.51 28.26 -12.02
N ASN A 257 -10.58 27.86 -11.30
CA ASN A 257 -10.60 26.62 -10.53
C ASN A 257 -10.65 25.39 -11.43
N ASP A 258 -11.38 25.47 -12.55
CA ASP A 258 -11.38 24.42 -13.57
C ASP A 258 -9.99 24.31 -14.20
N ASP A 259 -9.32 25.43 -14.49
CA ASP A 259 -7.97 25.46 -15.08
C ASP A 259 -6.93 24.86 -14.13
N VAL A 260 -7.00 25.19 -12.83
CA VAL A 260 -6.11 24.58 -11.82
C VAL A 260 -6.31 23.06 -11.79
N SER A 261 -7.57 22.59 -11.81
CA SER A 261 -7.89 21.15 -11.82
C SER A 261 -7.39 20.46 -13.09
N ILE A 262 -7.55 21.09 -14.26
CA ILE A 262 -7.07 20.57 -15.56
C ILE A 262 -5.55 20.44 -15.57
N ARG A 263 -4.82 21.48 -15.12
CA ARG A 263 -3.36 21.47 -15.03
C ARG A 263 -2.86 20.42 -14.06
N LEU A 264 -3.48 20.33 -12.88
CA LEU A 264 -3.12 19.36 -11.85
C LEU A 264 -3.27 17.91 -12.35
N ILE A 265 -4.40 17.59 -12.97
CA ILE A 265 -4.63 16.27 -13.57
C ILE A 265 -3.57 15.97 -14.62
N THR A 266 -3.28 16.95 -15.49
CA THR A 266 -2.27 16.84 -16.54
C THR A 266 -0.88 16.51 -15.99
N ASP A 267 -0.44 17.21 -14.94
CA ASP A 267 0.82 16.96 -14.26
C ASP A 267 0.86 15.59 -13.59
N HIS A 268 -0.13 15.32 -12.76
CA HIS A 268 -0.12 14.13 -11.90
C HIS A 268 -0.22 12.83 -12.68
N ILE A 269 -0.92 12.82 -13.82
CA ILE A 269 -0.97 11.60 -14.64
C ILE A 269 0.35 11.35 -15.37
N ARG A 270 1.11 12.38 -15.77
CA ARG A 270 2.48 12.21 -16.26
C ARG A 270 3.35 11.56 -15.20
N SER A 271 3.37 12.12 -14.01
CA SER A 271 4.12 11.59 -12.88
C SER A 271 3.76 10.13 -12.56
N ALA A 272 2.46 9.83 -12.45
CA ALA A 272 1.99 8.48 -12.13
C ALA A 272 2.38 7.46 -13.21
N THR A 273 2.26 7.82 -14.48
CA THR A 273 2.61 6.95 -15.62
C THR A 273 4.08 6.54 -15.56
N PHE A 274 4.99 7.51 -15.39
CA PHE A 274 6.42 7.24 -15.30
C PHE A 274 6.82 6.49 -14.03
N MET A 275 6.23 6.83 -12.88
CA MET A 275 6.48 6.13 -11.62
C MET A 275 6.07 4.66 -11.69
N ILE A 276 4.90 4.35 -12.27
CA ILE A 276 4.43 2.97 -12.43
C ILE A 276 5.33 2.20 -13.41
N SER A 277 5.74 2.84 -14.51
CA SER A 277 6.69 2.25 -15.48
C SER A 277 8.01 1.86 -14.82
N ASP A 278 8.47 2.64 -13.85
CA ASP A 278 9.69 2.35 -13.07
C ASP A 278 9.46 1.36 -11.91
N GLY A 279 8.28 0.72 -11.84
CA GLY A 279 7.98 -0.35 -10.89
C GLY A 279 7.47 0.14 -9.53
N ILE A 280 7.12 1.41 -9.39
CA ILE A 280 6.53 1.92 -8.15
C ILE A 280 5.05 1.55 -8.10
N MET A 281 4.63 0.97 -6.97
CA MET A 281 3.25 0.57 -6.73
C MET A 281 2.59 1.48 -5.69
N PRO A 282 1.28 1.77 -5.80
CA PRO A 282 0.57 2.55 -4.79
C PRO A 282 0.56 1.82 -3.44
N THR A 283 1.15 2.41 -2.42
CA THR A 283 1.22 1.88 -1.04
C THR A 283 0.88 2.95 -0.02
N ASN A 284 0.85 2.59 1.28
CA ASN A 284 0.57 3.54 2.35
C ASN A 284 1.82 4.29 2.86
N GLU A 285 3.01 3.89 2.44
CA GLU A 285 4.27 4.43 2.95
C GLU A 285 5.29 4.63 1.82
N GLY A 286 6.27 5.49 2.07
CA GLY A 286 7.41 5.71 1.18
C GLY A 286 7.02 6.21 -0.21
N ARG A 287 7.76 5.78 -1.23
CA ARG A 287 7.54 6.21 -2.62
C ARG A 287 6.20 5.80 -3.21
N GLY A 288 5.65 4.68 -2.76
CA GLY A 288 4.33 4.22 -3.18
C GLY A 288 3.20 5.10 -2.64
N TYR A 289 3.39 5.72 -1.47
CA TYR A 289 2.47 6.72 -0.94
C TYR A 289 2.46 7.98 -1.80
N VAL A 290 3.62 8.44 -2.27
CA VAL A 290 3.71 9.57 -3.22
C VAL A 290 2.89 9.28 -4.47
N LEU A 291 3.08 8.12 -5.08
CA LEU A 291 2.31 7.70 -6.25
C LEU A 291 0.80 7.66 -5.96
N ARG A 292 0.42 7.05 -4.85
CA ARG A 292 -0.99 6.98 -4.43
C ARG A 292 -1.60 8.36 -4.24
N ARG A 293 -0.88 9.29 -3.62
CA ARG A 293 -1.30 10.67 -3.43
C ARG A 293 -1.57 11.37 -4.76
N LEU A 294 -0.65 11.25 -5.73
CA LEU A 294 -0.80 11.83 -7.06
C LEU A 294 -2.03 11.28 -7.80
N ILE A 295 -2.22 9.96 -7.81
CA ILE A 295 -3.38 9.32 -8.47
C ILE A 295 -4.69 9.80 -7.84
N ARG A 296 -4.77 9.82 -6.51
CA ARG A 296 -5.99 10.22 -5.78
C ARG A 296 -6.30 11.71 -5.92
N ARG A 297 -5.28 12.58 -5.93
CA ARG A 297 -5.46 14.00 -6.22
C ARG A 297 -6.01 14.21 -7.63
N ALA A 298 -5.43 13.54 -8.63
CA ALA A 298 -5.92 13.61 -10.01
C ALA A 298 -7.39 13.12 -10.12
N ALA A 299 -7.72 12.00 -9.47
CA ALA A 299 -9.09 11.46 -9.47
C ALA A 299 -10.10 12.41 -8.78
N ARG A 300 -9.72 13.03 -7.65
CA ARG A 300 -10.55 14.04 -6.97
C ARG A 300 -10.81 15.23 -7.88
N HIS A 301 -9.78 15.80 -8.50
CA HIS A 301 -9.92 16.93 -9.40
C HIS A 301 -10.75 16.59 -10.65
N GLY A 302 -10.69 15.33 -11.10
CA GLY A 302 -11.63 14.83 -12.13
C GLY A 302 -13.08 14.91 -11.66
N ARG A 303 -13.39 14.54 -10.41
CA ARG A 303 -14.73 14.71 -9.83
C ARG A 303 -15.15 16.18 -9.74
N LEU A 304 -14.23 17.08 -9.36
CA LEU A 304 -14.51 18.52 -9.33
C LEU A 304 -14.85 19.08 -10.73
N LEU A 305 -14.24 18.53 -11.77
CA LEU A 305 -14.57 18.86 -13.18
C LEU A 305 -15.84 18.18 -13.70
N GLY A 306 -16.45 17.28 -12.90
CA GLY A 306 -17.68 16.55 -13.27
C GLY A 306 -17.41 15.26 -14.07
N ILE A 307 -16.19 14.73 -14.07
CA ILE A 307 -15.88 13.48 -14.74
C ILE A 307 -16.39 12.31 -13.89
N GLU A 308 -17.21 11.45 -14.48
CA GLU A 308 -17.73 10.24 -13.85
C GLU A 308 -16.91 9.00 -14.26
N GLY A 309 -16.80 8.04 -13.34
CA GLY A 309 -16.09 6.77 -13.57
C GLY A 309 -14.57 6.89 -13.54
N THR A 310 -13.89 6.00 -14.27
CA THR A 310 -12.43 5.98 -14.41
C THR A 310 -11.98 6.63 -15.71
N PHE A 311 -10.96 7.46 -15.65
CA PHE A 311 -10.48 8.22 -16.81
C PHE A 311 -8.94 8.30 -16.89
N LEU A 312 -8.23 8.01 -15.79
CA LEU A 312 -6.78 8.20 -15.68
C LEU A 312 -6.00 7.31 -16.65
N ALA A 313 -6.44 6.06 -16.86
CA ALA A 313 -5.79 5.16 -17.82
C ALA A 313 -5.83 5.71 -19.25
N LYS A 314 -6.94 6.36 -19.65
CA LYS A 314 -7.08 7.01 -20.96
C LYS A 314 -6.15 8.21 -21.12
N LEU A 315 -5.94 8.98 -20.06
CA LEU A 315 -4.96 10.07 -20.06
C LEU A 315 -3.52 9.54 -20.10
N SER A 316 -3.24 8.46 -19.38
CA SER A 316 -1.93 7.81 -19.40
C SER A 316 -1.56 7.30 -20.80
N GLU A 317 -2.51 6.88 -21.61
CA GLU A 317 -2.28 6.51 -23.00
C GLU A 317 -1.70 7.67 -23.82
N GLU A 318 -2.20 8.89 -23.61
CA GLU A 318 -1.67 10.09 -24.27
C GLU A 318 -0.25 10.42 -23.78
N VAL A 319 0.04 10.24 -22.48
CA VAL A 319 1.41 10.39 -21.94
C VAL A 319 2.37 9.41 -22.63
N ILE A 320 1.96 8.13 -22.74
CA ILE A 320 2.76 7.09 -23.39
C ILE A 320 3.01 7.46 -24.86
N ASN A 321 1.96 7.85 -25.59
CA ASN A 321 2.09 8.23 -27.00
C ASN A 321 3.05 9.41 -27.24
N GLY A 322 3.01 10.41 -26.36
CA GLY A 322 3.89 11.57 -26.42
C GLY A 322 5.33 11.29 -25.99
N SER A 323 5.57 10.23 -25.18
CA SER A 323 6.89 10.01 -24.55
C SER A 323 7.62 8.74 -25.02
N LYS A 324 6.94 7.78 -25.67
CA LYS A 324 7.52 6.48 -26.06
C LYS A 324 8.72 6.52 -26.98
N ALA A 325 8.92 7.63 -27.71
CA ALA A 325 10.10 7.80 -28.55
C ALA A 325 11.39 7.93 -27.71
N GLY A 326 11.31 8.59 -26.56
CA GLY A 326 12.40 8.71 -25.59
C GLY A 326 12.44 7.60 -24.55
N TYR A 327 11.28 7.02 -24.26
CA TYR A 327 11.04 6.02 -23.19
C TYR A 327 10.22 4.83 -23.70
N PRO A 328 10.82 3.95 -24.53
CA PRO A 328 10.09 2.81 -25.15
C PRO A 328 9.50 1.85 -24.13
N GLU A 329 10.06 1.77 -22.93
CA GLU A 329 9.55 0.98 -21.82
C GLU A 329 8.12 1.35 -21.40
N LEU A 330 7.64 2.55 -21.69
CA LEU A 330 6.27 2.97 -21.44
C LEU A 330 5.28 2.18 -22.30
N GLU A 331 5.59 1.96 -23.58
CA GLU A 331 4.75 1.17 -24.48
C GLU A 331 4.79 -0.30 -24.10
N GLU A 332 5.97 -0.83 -23.72
CA GLU A 332 6.13 -2.24 -23.29
C GLU A 332 5.30 -2.55 -22.03
N LYS A 333 5.16 -1.57 -21.11
CA LYS A 333 4.44 -1.72 -19.85
C LYS A 333 3.03 -1.12 -19.85
N LYS A 334 2.51 -0.71 -21.01
CA LYS A 334 1.26 0.02 -21.16
C LYS A 334 0.09 -0.64 -20.42
N GLU A 335 -0.16 -1.92 -20.67
CA GLU A 335 -1.27 -2.66 -20.04
C GLU A 335 -1.13 -2.74 -18.51
N PHE A 336 0.10 -2.89 -18.03
CA PHE A 336 0.38 -2.90 -16.60
C PHE A 336 0.09 -1.54 -15.97
N ILE A 337 0.54 -0.45 -16.60
CA ILE A 337 0.30 0.93 -16.14
C ILE A 337 -1.21 1.19 -16.04
N PHE A 338 -1.96 0.83 -17.07
CA PHE A 338 -3.42 1.02 -17.10
C PHE A 338 -4.12 0.24 -16.00
N LYS A 339 -3.71 -1.00 -15.76
CA LYS A 339 -4.29 -1.85 -14.73
C LYS A 339 -4.05 -1.28 -13.32
N VAL A 340 -2.85 -0.77 -13.03
CA VAL A 340 -2.53 -0.13 -11.75
C VAL A 340 -3.34 1.14 -11.54
N LEU A 341 -3.39 2.03 -12.54
CA LEU A 341 -4.16 3.28 -12.49
C LEU A 341 -5.65 2.99 -12.27
N THR A 342 -6.23 2.12 -13.09
CA THR A 342 -7.66 1.79 -13.02
C THR A 342 -8.05 1.18 -11.67
N ASN A 343 -7.20 0.30 -11.13
CA ASN A 343 -7.46 -0.32 -9.84
C ASN A 343 -7.43 0.68 -8.70
N GLU A 344 -6.40 1.55 -8.62
CA GLU A 344 -6.30 2.56 -7.55
C GLU A 344 -7.42 3.62 -7.68
N GLU A 345 -7.76 4.03 -8.90
CA GLU A 345 -8.84 4.96 -9.17
C GLU A 345 -10.21 4.36 -8.77
N ASN A 346 -10.49 3.10 -9.12
CA ASN A 346 -11.70 2.39 -8.70
C ASN A 346 -11.78 2.23 -7.19
N GLN A 347 -10.67 1.89 -6.53
CA GLN A 347 -10.61 1.76 -5.09
C GLN A 347 -10.89 3.09 -4.41
N PHE A 348 -10.32 4.18 -4.92
CA PHE A 348 -10.53 5.51 -4.40
C PHE A 348 -11.98 5.99 -4.65
N ASN A 349 -12.54 5.77 -5.84
CA ASN A 349 -13.91 6.12 -6.16
C ASN A 349 -14.95 5.46 -5.24
N LYS A 350 -14.68 4.26 -4.70
CA LYS A 350 -15.55 3.63 -3.70
C LYS A 350 -15.50 4.30 -2.33
N THR A 351 -14.39 4.91 -1.97
CA THR A 351 -14.17 5.47 -0.64
C THR A 351 -14.35 6.98 -0.58
N ILE A 352 -14.16 7.69 -1.71
CA ILE A 352 -14.19 9.16 -1.75
C ILE A 352 -15.54 9.72 -1.37
N ASP A 353 -16.64 9.19 -1.90
CA ASP A 353 -18.00 9.70 -1.64
C ASP A 353 -18.36 9.54 -0.15
N GLN A 354 -17.97 8.43 0.46
CA GLN A 354 -18.15 8.19 1.89
C GLN A 354 -17.25 9.09 2.74
N GLY A 355 -15.99 9.25 2.36
CA GLY A 355 -15.04 10.12 3.05
C GLY A 355 -15.46 11.59 3.01
N LEU A 356 -15.87 12.10 1.85
CA LEU A 356 -16.37 13.46 1.69
C LEU A 356 -17.65 13.72 2.50
N ARG A 357 -18.58 12.75 2.54
CA ARG A 357 -19.79 12.86 3.36
C ARG A 357 -19.46 12.96 4.85
N ILE A 358 -18.58 12.09 5.34
CA ILE A 358 -18.16 12.08 6.75
C ILE A 358 -17.37 13.34 7.10
N LEU A 359 -16.48 13.80 6.22
CA LEU A 359 -15.78 15.07 6.41
C LEU A 359 -16.75 16.24 6.48
N GLY A 360 -17.78 16.28 5.62
CA GLY A 360 -18.84 17.27 5.66
C GLY A 360 -19.64 17.27 6.98
N GLU A 361 -19.95 16.08 7.51
CA GLU A 361 -20.59 15.94 8.84
C GLU A 361 -19.69 16.51 9.95
N MET A 362 -18.37 16.21 9.93
CA MET A 362 -17.40 16.77 10.87
C MET A 362 -17.24 18.29 10.71
N GLU A 363 -17.26 18.82 9.49
CA GLU A 363 -17.25 20.27 9.24
C GLU A 363 -18.49 20.98 9.83
N ASP A 364 -19.65 20.37 9.73
CA ASP A 364 -20.89 20.93 10.29
C ASP A 364 -20.86 20.89 11.83
N GLU A 365 -20.27 19.84 12.44
CA GLU A 365 -20.02 19.76 13.88
C GLU A 365 -19.04 20.86 14.33
N MET A 366 -17.93 21.07 13.61
CA MET A 366 -16.96 22.13 13.87
C MET A 366 -17.59 23.52 13.79
N LYS A 367 -18.42 23.76 12.75
CA LYS A 367 -19.16 25.02 12.62
C LYS A 367 -20.10 25.28 13.80
N ALA A 368 -20.81 24.26 14.26
CA ALA A 368 -21.72 24.32 15.38
C ALA A 368 -20.97 24.61 16.70
N ALA A 369 -19.76 24.07 16.86
CA ALA A 369 -18.88 24.29 18.00
C ALA A 369 -18.07 25.60 17.91
N GLY A 370 -18.04 26.27 16.75
CA GLY A 370 -17.21 27.46 16.52
C GLY A 370 -15.71 27.13 16.37
N GLU A 371 -15.36 25.89 16.10
CA GLU A 371 -13.99 25.41 15.92
C GLU A 371 -13.53 25.62 14.46
N LYS A 372 -12.23 25.88 14.31
CA LYS A 372 -11.60 26.03 12.99
C LYS A 372 -10.58 24.96 12.65
N THR A 373 -10.32 24.04 13.58
CA THR A 373 -9.30 23.01 13.45
C THR A 373 -9.94 21.64 13.64
N LEU A 374 -9.81 20.74 12.66
CA LEU A 374 -10.23 19.34 12.79
C LEU A 374 -9.29 18.62 13.75
N SER A 375 -9.87 17.91 14.74
CA SER A 375 -9.06 17.17 15.71
C SER A 375 -8.26 16.04 15.04
N GLY A 376 -7.07 15.75 15.59
CA GLY A 376 -6.22 14.66 15.11
C GLY A 376 -6.89 13.29 15.18
N GLU A 377 -7.77 13.05 16.16
CA GLU A 377 -8.56 11.81 16.27
C GLU A 377 -9.55 11.65 15.12
N ASN A 378 -10.27 12.71 14.75
CA ASN A 378 -11.20 12.70 13.63
C ASN A 378 -10.48 12.53 12.29
N ALA A 379 -9.34 13.20 12.11
CA ALA A 379 -8.48 13.02 10.95
C ALA A 379 -7.93 11.58 10.86
N PHE A 380 -7.51 11.01 11.99
CA PHE A 380 -7.05 9.62 12.06
C PHE A 380 -8.19 8.63 11.76
N LYS A 381 -9.39 8.89 12.25
CA LYS A 381 -10.57 8.07 11.94
C LYS A 381 -10.91 8.08 10.44
N LEU A 382 -10.83 9.24 9.77
CA LEU A 382 -10.99 9.34 8.31
C LEU A 382 -9.91 8.50 7.58
N TYR A 383 -8.67 8.57 8.03
CA TYR A 383 -7.55 7.85 7.43
C TYR A 383 -7.63 6.34 7.66
N ASP A 384 -7.74 5.91 8.92
CA ASP A 384 -7.62 4.49 9.32
C ASP A 384 -8.89 3.68 9.00
N THR A 385 -10.06 4.22 9.32
CA THR A 385 -11.35 3.50 9.19
C THR A 385 -11.92 3.62 7.78
N TYR A 386 -11.80 4.79 7.16
CA TYR A 386 -12.44 5.07 5.88
C TYR A 386 -11.46 5.15 4.71
N GLY A 387 -10.14 5.01 4.97
CA GLY A 387 -9.11 5.05 3.92
C GLY A 387 -9.00 6.39 3.21
N PHE A 388 -9.46 7.49 3.85
CA PHE A 388 -9.43 8.83 3.30
C PHE A 388 -8.09 9.50 3.66
N PRO A 389 -7.23 9.86 2.69
CA PRO A 389 -5.88 10.32 2.97
C PRO A 389 -5.84 11.61 3.79
N MET A 390 -4.91 11.69 4.74
CA MET A 390 -4.68 12.86 5.59
C MET A 390 -4.43 14.13 4.78
N ASP A 391 -3.54 14.04 3.77
CA ASP A 391 -3.20 15.18 2.92
C ASP A 391 -4.40 15.70 2.12
N LEU A 392 -5.28 14.79 1.69
CA LEU A 392 -6.50 15.16 0.99
C LEU A 392 -7.50 15.82 1.95
N THR A 393 -7.59 15.34 3.20
CA THR A 393 -8.40 15.96 4.24
C THR A 393 -7.91 17.37 4.52
N LYS A 394 -6.59 17.56 4.64
CA LYS A 394 -5.95 18.87 4.85
C LYS A 394 -6.25 19.83 3.70
N GLU A 395 -6.02 19.42 2.47
CA GLU A 395 -6.28 20.21 1.26
C GLU A 395 -7.74 20.71 1.19
N ILE A 396 -8.71 19.82 1.45
CA ILE A 396 -10.12 20.17 1.44
C ILE A 396 -10.49 21.17 2.54
N LEU A 397 -9.93 21.00 3.72
CA LEU A 397 -10.16 21.90 4.85
C LEU A 397 -9.54 23.28 4.62
N GLU A 398 -8.30 23.35 4.13
CA GLU A 398 -7.61 24.59 3.78
C GLU A 398 -8.35 25.37 2.69
N GLU A 399 -8.88 24.72 1.65
CA GLU A 399 -9.73 25.35 0.63
C GLU A 399 -10.97 26.05 1.23
N LYS A 400 -11.45 25.56 2.36
CA LYS A 400 -12.62 26.13 3.09
C LYS A 400 -12.25 27.04 4.25
N GLY A 401 -10.94 27.27 4.49
CA GLY A 401 -10.43 28.13 5.57
C GLY A 401 -10.44 27.47 6.93
N TYR A 402 -10.39 26.15 7.00
CA TYR A 402 -10.20 25.33 8.19
C TYR A 402 -8.76 24.79 8.25
N ASP A 403 -8.36 24.36 9.43
CA ASP A 403 -7.04 23.75 9.70
C ASP A 403 -7.21 22.32 10.26
N ILE A 404 -6.09 21.60 10.49
CA ILE A 404 -6.08 20.24 10.99
C ILE A 404 -5.00 20.06 12.07
N ASP A 405 -5.31 19.31 13.13
CA ASP A 405 -4.35 18.94 14.19
C ASP A 405 -3.45 17.78 13.72
N GLU A 406 -2.38 18.13 13.00
CA GLU A 406 -1.39 17.17 12.52
C GLU A 406 -0.66 16.46 13.65
N ALA A 407 -0.37 17.14 14.76
CA ALA A 407 0.32 16.56 15.90
C ALA A 407 -0.52 15.48 16.58
N GLY A 408 -1.82 15.74 16.77
CA GLY A 408 -2.77 14.74 17.28
C GLY A 408 -2.93 13.56 16.35
N PHE A 409 -2.95 13.79 15.04
CA PHE A 409 -2.96 12.70 14.04
C PHE A 409 -1.72 11.81 14.14
N GLN A 410 -0.52 12.40 14.19
CA GLN A 410 0.74 11.64 14.33
C GLN A 410 0.78 10.80 15.61
N LYS A 411 0.26 11.36 16.71
CA LYS A 411 0.15 10.62 17.98
C LYS A 411 -0.75 9.37 17.83
N CYS A 412 -1.92 9.50 17.20
CA CYS A 412 -2.80 8.36 16.93
C CYS A 412 -2.13 7.30 16.04
N MET A 413 -1.38 7.74 15.03
CA MET A 413 -0.59 6.86 14.16
C MET A 413 0.49 6.09 14.93
N GLU A 414 1.20 6.72 15.85
CA GLU A 414 2.19 6.07 16.71
C GLU A 414 1.55 5.06 17.67
N GLU A 415 0.43 5.41 18.27
CA GLU A 415 -0.32 4.51 19.15
C GLU A 415 -0.77 3.24 18.41
N GLN A 416 -1.25 3.39 17.16
CA GLN A 416 -1.61 2.26 16.31
C GLN A 416 -0.39 1.40 15.95
N ARG A 417 0.73 2.04 15.56
CA ARG A 417 1.99 1.32 15.26
C ARG A 417 2.49 0.53 16.47
N ASN A 418 2.40 1.11 17.65
CA ASN A 418 2.81 0.46 18.90
C ASN A 418 1.89 -0.70 19.26
N LYS A 419 0.57 -0.57 19.07
CA LYS A 419 -0.39 -1.67 19.21
C LYS A 419 -0.10 -2.80 18.23
N ALA A 420 0.20 -2.47 16.96
CA ALA A 420 0.57 -3.47 15.95
C ALA A 420 1.92 -4.14 16.24
N ARG A 421 2.88 -3.42 16.85
CA ARG A 421 4.16 -3.99 17.29
C ARG A 421 4.01 -4.89 18.51
N SER A 422 3.21 -4.51 19.49
CA SER A 422 2.96 -5.31 20.70
C SER A 422 2.09 -6.55 20.45
N ALA A 423 1.32 -6.59 19.36
CA ALA A 423 0.55 -7.75 18.92
C ALA A 423 1.40 -8.77 18.12
N ARG A 424 2.63 -8.41 17.72
CA ARG A 424 3.59 -9.35 17.17
C ARG A 424 4.41 -9.90 18.33
N GLU A 425 4.32 -11.21 18.57
CA GLU A 425 5.27 -11.90 19.45
C GLU A 425 6.69 -11.47 19.05
N VAL A 426 7.47 -11.07 20.06
CA VAL A 426 8.83 -10.58 19.90
C VAL A 426 9.70 -11.75 19.39
N THR A 427 9.88 -11.82 18.10
CA THR A 427 11.05 -12.49 17.55
C THR A 427 12.17 -11.47 17.64
N ASN A 428 13.10 -11.70 18.57
CA ASN A 428 14.31 -10.91 18.73
C ASN A 428 15.19 -11.03 17.50
N TYR A 429 14.93 -10.16 16.52
CA TYR A 429 15.81 -9.98 15.37
C TYR A 429 16.37 -8.55 15.41
N MET A 430 17.67 -8.48 15.79
CA MET A 430 18.53 -7.28 15.72
C MET A 430 17.96 -5.98 16.32
N GLY A 431 18.24 -5.75 17.57
CA GLY A 431 18.20 -4.38 18.03
C GLY A 431 18.22 -4.15 19.51
N ALA A 432 19.31 -3.63 19.98
CA ALA A 432 19.40 -2.55 20.96
C ALA A 432 19.48 -2.82 22.45
N ASP A 433 19.72 -4.05 22.92
CA ASP A 433 20.30 -4.20 24.27
C ASP A 433 21.57 -5.04 24.19
N ALA A 434 22.62 -4.61 24.87
CA ALA A 434 23.89 -5.36 24.97
C ALA A 434 23.58 -6.77 25.49
N THR A 435 23.87 -7.78 24.67
CA THR A 435 23.65 -9.17 25.04
C THR A 435 24.98 -9.78 25.44
N VAL A 436 24.96 -10.89 26.20
CA VAL A 436 26.15 -11.67 26.54
C VAL A 436 27.02 -11.99 25.31
N TYR A 437 26.45 -12.00 24.12
CA TYR A 437 27.17 -12.28 22.87
C TYR A 437 28.09 -11.14 22.42
N ASP A 438 27.92 -9.92 22.92
CA ASP A 438 28.79 -8.78 22.61
C ASP A 438 30.14 -8.88 23.33
N ASP A 439 30.21 -9.66 24.43
CA ASP A 439 31.44 -9.92 25.20
C ASP A 439 32.28 -11.06 24.58
N ILE A 440 31.77 -11.76 23.56
CA ILE A 440 32.52 -12.84 22.88
C ILE A 440 33.64 -12.22 22.03
N ASP A 441 34.88 -12.70 22.22
CA ASP A 441 36.06 -12.23 21.48
C ASP A 441 35.79 -12.19 19.97
N VAL A 442 36.15 -11.05 19.35
CA VAL A 442 35.97 -10.81 17.90
C VAL A 442 36.71 -11.83 17.02
N LYS A 443 37.72 -12.51 17.55
CA LYS A 443 38.48 -13.57 16.88
C LYS A 443 37.74 -14.90 16.80
N VAL A 444 36.70 -15.10 17.60
CA VAL A 444 35.85 -16.29 17.52
C VAL A 444 35.00 -16.20 16.24
N THR A 445 35.20 -17.17 15.36
CA THR A 445 34.44 -17.34 14.13
C THR A 445 34.02 -18.79 14.01
N THR A 446 32.92 -19.05 13.29
CA THR A 446 32.44 -20.41 13.02
C THR A 446 32.40 -20.62 11.51
N GLU A 447 33.02 -21.69 11.02
CA GLU A 447 32.93 -22.11 9.62
C GLU A 447 31.67 -22.96 9.41
N PHE A 448 30.85 -22.59 8.46
CA PHE A 448 29.64 -23.35 8.10
C PHE A 448 29.98 -24.45 7.08
N VAL A 449 29.81 -25.71 7.47
CA VAL A 449 30.08 -26.91 6.65
C VAL A 449 28.78 -27.65 6.26
N GLY A 450 27.61 -27.06 6.59
CA GLY A 450 26.30 -27.71 6.49
C GLY A 450 25.70 -27.76 5.09
N TYR A 451 26.41 -27.31 4.06
CA TYR A 451 25.98 -27.57 2.66
C TYR A 451 26.25 -29.04 2.27
N ASP A 452 27.35 -29.62 2.80
CA ASP A 452 27.81 -30.95 2.43
C ASP A 452 27.64 -31.98 3.58
N HIS A 453 27.47 -31.51 4.81
CA HIS A 453 27.44 -32.34 6.00
C HIS A 453 26.22 -32.07 6.88
N LEU A 454 25.57 -33.14 7.34
CA LEU A 454 24.51 -33.08 8.37
C LEU A 454 25.02 -33.48 9.76
N THR A 455 26.17 -34.12 9.80
CA THR A 455 26.86 -34.50 11.02
C THR A 455 28.33 -34.10 10.90
N PHE A 456 28.89 -33.49 11.95
CA PHE A 456 30.30 -33.05 11.94
C PHE A 456 30.85 -33.00 13.34
N ASP A 457 32.12 -33.44 13.51
CA ASP A 457 32.82 -33.35 14.78
C ASP A 457 33.60 -32.03 14.84
N SER A 458 33.36 -31.23 15.88
CA SER A 458 33.99 -29.92 16.03
C SER A 458 34.33 -29.63 17.48
N LYS A 459 35.16 -28.60 17.69
CA LYS A 459 35.61 -28.20 19.02
C LYS A 459 34.74 -27.03 19.52
N VAL A 460 34.27 -27.11 20.77
CA VAL A 460 33.55 -26.05 21.46
C VAL A 460 34.51 -24.89 21.74
N THR A 461 34.15 -23.69 21.25
CA THR A 461 34.94 -22.48 21.41
C THR A 461 34.46 -21.59 22.55
N VAL A 462 33.14 -21.42 22.70
CA VAL A 462 32.52 -20.59 23.71
C VAL A 462 31.21 -21.24 24.15
N LEU A 463 30.90 -21.11 25.44
CA LEU A 463 29.59 -21.45 26.02
C LEU A 463 29.04 -20.22 26.73
N THR A 464 27.76 -19.96 26.60
CA THR A 464 27.06 -18.88 27.34
C THR A 464 25.79 -19.39 27.98
N THR A 465 25.42 -18.81 29.10
CA THR A 465 24.03 -18.77 29.59
C THR A 465 23.33 -17.58 28.94
N GLU A 466 22.14 -17.22 29.40
CA GLU A 466 21.44 -16.00 28.95
C GLU A 466 22.18 -14.72 29.37
N THR A 467 23.03 -14.77 30.42
CA THR A 467 23.59 -13.59 31.06
C THR A 467 25.13 -13.56 31.11
N GLU A 468 25.83 -14.69 30.96
CA GLU A 468 27.28 -14.76 31.13
C GLU A 468 27.95 -15.83 30.26
N ILE A 469 29.24 -15.63 29.96
CA ILE A 469 30.12 -16.63 29.35
C ILE A 469 30.55 -17.60 30.42
N VAL A 470 30.41 -18.91 30.17
CA VAL A 470 30.73 -19.99 31.12
C VAL A 470 31.71 -20.99 30.54
N ASN A 471 32.37 -21.75 31.40
CA ASN A 471 33.29 -22.80 30.97
C ASN A 471 32.58 -24.15 30.74
N SER A 472 31.39 -24.35 31.30
CA SER A 472 30.60 -25.56 31.14
C SER A 472 29.13 -25.31 31.32
N LEU A 473 28.27 -26.09 30.65
CA LEU A 473 26.82 -26.17 30.86
C LEU A 473 26.48 -27.56 31.39
N MET A 474 25.65 -27.64 32.41
CA MET A 474 25.21 -28.87 33.08
C MET A 474 23.77 -29.23 32.76
N GLU A 475 23.34 -30.46 33.02
CA GLU A 475 22.03 -30.97 32.86
C GLU A 475 20.93 -29.97 33.32
N GLY A 476 19.93 -29.74 32.49
CA GLY A 476 18.83 -28.81 32.71
C GLY A 476 19.16 -27.34 32.46
N GLN A 477 20.42 -26.95 32.24
CA GLN A 477 20.78 -25.57 31.96
C GLN A 477 20.50 -25.20 30.49
N LYS A 478 19.95 -24.04 30.30
CA LYS A 478 19.82 -23.38 29.00
C LYS A 478 21.09 -22.60 28.69
N GLY A 479 21.44 -22.52 27.41
CA GLY A 479 22.59 -21.75 26.97
C GLY A 479 22.80 -21.79 25.46
N THR A 480 23.92 -21.23 25.05
CA THR A 480 24.36 -21.22 23.65
C THR A 480 25.75 -21.83 23.51
N VAL A 481 25.85 -22.73 22.56
CA VAL A 481 27.13 -23.42 22.24
C VAL A 481 27.69 -22.84 20.95
N PHE A 482 28.97 -22.42 20.98
CA PHE A 482 29.72 -22.01 19.79
C PHE A 482 30.84 -23.01 19.51
N THR A 483 31.03 -23.33 18.22
CA THR A 483 32.04 -24.30 17.77
C THR A 483 32.92 -23.72 16.65
N GLU A 484 34.08 -24.32 16.39
CA GLU A 484 34.97 -23.89 15.29
C GLU A 484 34.27 -24.05 13.91
N GLN A 485 33.60 -25.19 13.74
CA GLN A 485 32.87 -25.56 12.53
C GLN A 485 31.46 -26.03 12.90
N THR A 486 30.47 -25.84 12.02
CA THR A 486 29.10 -26.32 12.27
C THR A 486 28.39 -26.76 11.00
N PRO A 487 27.64 -27.89 11.05
CA PRO A 487 26.70 -28.26 9.99
C PRO A 487 25.33 -27.58 10.12
N PHE A 488 25.08 -26.87 11.24
CA PHE A 488 23.79 -26.22 11.51
C PHE A 488 23.69 -24.92 10.75
N TYR A 489 22.69 -24.78 9.92
CA TYR A 489 22.33 -23.52 9.25
C TYR A 489 21.74 -22.54 10.27
N ALA A 490 22.23 -21.33 10.31
CA ALA A 490 21.67 -20.29 11.17
C ALA A 490 20.59 -19.49 10.46
N THR A 491 19.60 -19.04 11.21
CA THR A 491 18.49 -18.20 10.69
C THR A 491 19.01 -17.04 9.85
N MET A 492 18.73 -17.06 8.54
CA MET A 492 19.21 -16.08 7.58
C MET A 492 18.40 -16.16 6.27
N GLY A 493 18.19 -15.00 5.59
CA GLY A 493 17.58 -14.99 4.26
C GLY A 493 16.13 -15.51 4.21
N GLY A 494 15.42 -15.51 5.35
CA GLY A 494 14.05 -16.03 5.45
C GLY A 494 13.97 -17.54 5.75
N GLN A 495 15.08 -18.28 5.74
CA GLN A 495 15.15 -19.66 6.20
C GLN A 495 15.41 -19.69 7.72
N VAL A 496 14.62 -20.49 8.46
CA VAL A 496 14.84 -20.71 9.90
C VAL A 496 16.13 -21.49 10.17
N GLY A 497 16.65 -21.34 11.40
CA GLY A 497 17.80 -22.09 11.88
C GLY A 497 17.51 -23.58 12.03
N ASP A 498 18.56 -24.39 11.90
CA ASP A 498 18.43 -25.81 12.14
C ASP A 498 18.30 -26.13 13.62
N THR A 499 17.61 -27.22 13.87
CA THR A 499 17.51 -27.89 15.16
C THR A 499 18.30 -29.22 15.12
N GLY A 500 18.53 -29.80 16.29
CA GLY A 500 19.18 -31.09 16.36
C GLY A 500 19.85 -31.32 17.72
N VAL A 501 20.97 -32.02 17.74
CA VAL A 501 21.65 -32.34 18.98
C VAL A 501 23.17 -32.16 18.87
N ILE A 502 23.79 -31.78 19.97
CA ILE A 502 25.25 -31.80 20.15
C ILE A 502 25.60 -32.84 21.21
N GLU A 503 26.30 -33.90 20.81
CA GLU A 503 26.68 -34.98 21.69
C GLU A 503 28.13 -34.86 22.12
N THR A 504 28.36 -35.10 23.40
CA THR A 504 29.68 -35.21 24.01
C THR A 504 29.90 -36.64 24.51
N ALA A 505 31.11 -36.96 24.99
CA ALA A 505 31.34 -38.22 25.65
C ALA A 505 30.50 -38.41 26.92
N ASN A 506 30.05 -37.30 27.56
CA ASN A 506 29.43 -37.30 28.88
C ASN A 506 28.08 -36.55 28.93
N GLY A 507 27.53 -36.19 27.79
CA GLY A 507 26.29 -35.41 27.79
C GLY A 507 25.69 -35.20 26.41
N LYS A 508 24.46 -34.66 26.42
CA LYS A 508 23.69 -34.35 25.23
C LYS A 508 23.06 -32.98 25.39
N PHE A 509 23.33 -32.10 24.46
CA PHE A 509 22.73 -30.78 24.33
C PHE A 509 21.70 -30.78 23.18
N VAL A 510 20.49 -30.36 23.46
CA VAL A 510 19.43 -30.24 22.45
C VAL A 510 19.48 -28.83 21.88
N VAL A 511 19.65 -28.71 20.57
CA VAL A 511 19.64 -27.45 19.82
C VAL A 511 18.18 -27.15 19.38
N GLU A 512 17.64 -26.08 19.91
CA GLU A 512 16.27 -25.61 19.62
C GLU A 512 16.22 -24.57 18.49
N ASP A 513 17.31 -23.81 18.33
CA ASP A 513 17.50 -22.82 17.24
C ASP A 513 18.99 -22.60 16.97
N THR A 514 19.31 -22.15 15.78
CA THR A 514 20.67 -21.75 15.41
C THR A 514 20.66 -20.30 14.89
N ILE A 515 21.44 -19.43 15.54
CA ILE A 515 21.48 -18.00 15.29
C ILE A 515 22.80 -17.56 14.67
N LYS A 516 22.77 -16.54 13.80
CA LYS A 516 23.97 -15.91 13.25
C LYS A 516 24.23 -14.57 13.93
N LEU A 517 25.44 -14.41 14.50
CA LEU A 517 25.85 -13.18 15.15
C LEU A 517 26.87 -12.42 14.28
N ARG A 518 27.15 -11.18 14.68
CA ARG A 518 28.16 -10.34 14.02
C ARG A 518 29.54 -11.01 14.11
N GLY A 519 30.37 -10.82 13.08
CA GLY A 519 31.72 -11.40 13.03
C GLY A 519 31.75 -12.89 12.63
N GLY A 520 30.72 -13.43 12.00
CA GLY A 520 30.68 -14.78 11.47
C GLY A 520 30.57 -15.88 12.54
N LYS A 521 29.95 -15.59 13.67
CA LYS A 521 29.70 -16.55 14.76
C LYS A 521 28.35 -17.22 14.56
N PHE A 522 28.29 -18.55 14.76
CA PHE A 522 27.04 -19.34 14.76
C PHE A 522 26.81 -19.88 16.18
N GLY A 523 25.70 -19.51 16.79
CA GLY A 523 25.31 -19.92 18.13
C GLY A 523 24.20 -20.96 18.09
N HIS A 524 24.43 -22.12 18.72
CA HIS A 524 23.45 -23.19 18.87
C HIS A 524 22.70 -22.96 20.18
N VAL A 525 21.50 -22.44 20.12
CA VAL A 525 20.67 -22.11 21.29
C VAL A 525 19.87 -23.33 21.71
N GLY A 526 19.87 -23.66 23.01
CA GLY A 526 19.12 -24.80 23.50
C GLY A 526 19.37 -25.08 24.97
N HIS A 527 19.34 -26.36 25.35
CA HIS A 527 19.53 -26.80 26.74
C HIS A 527 20.26 -28.16 26.84
N MET A 528 20.94 -28.37 27.95
CA MET A 528 21.52 -29.68 28.29
C MET A 528 20.40 -30.65 28.70
N GLU A 529 20.17 -31.68 27.88
CA GLU A 529 19.19 -32.75 28.18
C GLU A 529 19.77 -33.71 29.25
N SER A 530 21.08 -33.98 29.18
CA SER A 530 21.77 -34.87 30.14
C SER A 530 23.23 -34.57 30.20
N GLY A 531 23.86 -34.77 31.36
CA GLY A 531 25.29 -34.67 31.60
C GLY A 531 25.85 -33.24 31.53
N MET A 532 26.98 -33.05 30.84
CA MET A 532 27.65 -31.75 30.75
C MET A 532 28.39 -31.57 29.41
N ILE A 533 28.61 -30.31 29.02
CA ILE A 533 29.46 -29.89 27.93
C ILE A 533 30.46 -28.84 28.43
N SER A 534 31.70 -28.86 27.96
CA SER A 534 32.76 -27.94 28.40
C SER A 534 33.46 -27.25 27.23
N THR A 535 33.94 -26.02 27.45
CA THR A 535 34.75 -25.28 26.48
C THR A 535 36.03 -26.05 26.14
N GLY A 536 36.36 -26.15 24.86
CA GLY A 536 37.55 -26.89 24.38
C GLY A 536 37.29 -28.37 24.13
N GLU A 537 36.13 -28.92 24.48
CA GLU A 537 35.75 -30.30 24.23
C GLU A 537 35.43 -30.52 22.73
N THR A 538 35.78 -31.73 22.23
CA THR A 538 35.32 -32.15 20.89
C THR A 538 33.95 -32.78 21.00
N VAL A 539 33.02 -32.31 20.20
CA VAL A 539 31.62 -32.71 20.22
C VAL A 539 31.18 -33.15 18.83
N SER A 540 30.17 -34.01 18.77
CA SER A 540 29.54 -34.42 17.54
C SER A 540 28.22 -33.64 17.34
N LEU A 541 28.20 -32.78 16.33
CA LEU A 541 27.04 -31.96 15.95
C LEU A 541 26.19 -32.77 14.96
N LYS A 542 24.89 -32.93 15.25
CA LYS A 542 23.97 -33.72 14.43
C LYS A 542 22.70 -32.87 14.18
N VAL A 543 22.54 -32.43 12.95
CA VAL A 543 21.34 -31.70 12.50
C VAL A 543 20.16 -32.68 12.46
N ASP A 544 18.97 -32.20 12.80
CA ASP A 544 17.71 -32.92 12.51
C ASP A 544 17.54 -33.03 10.98
N GLU A 545 17.88 -34.20 10.45
CA GLU A 545 17.87 -34.45 9.01
C GLU A 545 16.45 -34.31 8.43
N ALA A 546 15.42 -34.75 9.14
CA ALA A 546 14.06 -34.69 8.65
C ALA A 546 13.60 -33.23 8.48
N ALA A 547 13.81 -32.41 9.50
CA ALA A 547 13.47 -30.98 9.48
C ALA A 547 14.28 -30.23 8.41
N ARG A 548 15.61 -30.52 8.30
CA ARG A 548 16.47 -29.91 7.26
C ARG A 548 15.98 -30.26 5.85
N ARG A 549 15.67 -31.54 5.57
CA ARG A 549 15.22 -31.95 4.26
C ARG A 549 13.88 -31.31 3.88
N ASP A 550 12.96 -31.18 4.82
CA ASP A 550 11.68 -30.52 4.57
C ASP A 550 11.88 -28.99 4.36
N THR A 551 12.78 -28.37 5.11
CA THR A 551 13.20 -26.97 4.90
C THR A 551 13.80 -26.76 3.52
N GLU A 552 14.69 -27.63 3.05
CA GLU A 552 15.30 -27.60 1.71
C GLU A 552 14.25 -27.69 0.59
N LYS A 553 13.21 -28.55 0.74
CA LYS A 553 12.08 -28.64 -0.19
C LYS A 553 11.31 -27.32 -0.26
N ASN A 554 10.93 -26.78 0.90
CA ASN A 554 10.19 -25.53 1.00
C ASN A 554 11.02 -24.35 0.46
N HIS A 555 12.32 -24.29 0.73
CA HIS A 555 13.17 -23.23 0.20
C HIS A 555 13.34 -23.30 -1.31
N SER A 556 13.58 -24.47 -1.84
CA SER A 556 13.70 -24.67 -3.30
C SER A 556 12.38 -24.38 -4.00
N ALA A 557 11.24 -24.78 -3.42
CA ALA A 557 9.93 -24.43 -3.94
C ALA A 557 9.66 -22.92 -3.92
N THR A 558 10.23 -22.18 -2.98
CA THR A 558 10.10 -20.70 -2.92
C THR A 558 10.70 -20.05 -4.16
N HIS A 559 11.86 -20.51 -4.65
CA HIS A 559 12.48 -20.01 -5.89
C HIS A 559 11.64 -20.33 -7.13
N LEU A 560 11.12 -21.56 -7.22
CA LEU A 560 10.19 -21.93 -8.30
C LEU A 560 8.92 -21.08 -8.27
N LEU A 561 8.36 -20.85 -7.07
CA LEU A 561 7.18 -20.00 -6.86
C LEU A 561 7.43 -18.56 -7.30
N GLN A 562 8.56 -17.95 -6.91
CA GLN A 562 8.90 -16.59 -7.32
C GLN A 562 8.95 -16.46 -8.84
N LYS A 563 9.60 -17.40 -9.52
CA LYS A 563 9.67 -17.40 -10.98
C LYS A 563 8.31 -17.63 -11.63
N ALA A 564 7.52 -18.55 -11.10
CA ALA A 564 6.17 -18.83 -11.58
C ALA A 564 5.25 -17.60 -11.44
N LEU A 565 5.28 -16.93 -10.29
CA LEU A 565 4.54 -15.69 -10.07
C LEU A 565 4.92 -14.60 -11.08
N LYS A 566 6.22 -14.40 -11.32
CA LYS A 566 6.69 -13.45 -12.36
C LYS A 566 6.22 -13.84 -13.76
N THR A 567 6.15 -15.12 -14.05
CA THR A 567 5.72 -15.62 -15.37
C THR A 567 4.22 -15.40 -15.59
N VAL A 568 3.40 -15.66 -14.58
CA VAL A 568 1.93 -15.58 -14.66
C VAL A 568 1.40 -14.15 -14.46
N LEU A 569 1.94 -13.43 -13.47
CA LEU A 569 1.43 -12.11 -13.07
C LEU A 569 2.19 -10.95 -13.71
N GLY A 570 3.44 -11.17 -14.13
CA GLY A 570 4.28 -10.17 -14.77
C GLY A 570 5.55 -9.82 -13.99
N SER A 571 6.45 -9.08 -14.65
CA SER A 571 7.80 -8.74 -14.15
C SER A 571 7.82 -7.86 -12.88
N HIS A 572 6.70 -7.20 -12.56
CA HIS A 572 6.56 -6.35 -11.37
C HIS A 572 6.53 -7.13 -10.05
N VAL A 573 6.35 -8.45 -10.10
CA VAL A 573 6.38 -9.29 -8.90
C VAL A 573 7.79 -9.28 -8.32
N GLU A 574 7.93 -8.70 -7.14
CA GLU A 574 9.17 -8.65 -6.36
C GLU A 574 8.93 -9.22 -4.97
N GLN A 575 9.88 -9.95 -4.45
CA GLN A 575 9.84 -10.43 -3.07
C GLN A 575 9.84 -9.25 -2.09
N LYS A 576 8.91 -9.26 -1.14
CA LYS A 576 8.82 -8.29 -0.02
C LYS A 576 9.11 -8.95 1.33
N GLY A 577 9.06 -10.26 1.39
CA GLY A 577 9.39 -11.07 2.54
C GLY A 577 9.34 -12.55 2.22
N SER A 578 10.03 -13.35 3.01
CA SER A 578 10.01 -14.81 2.92
C SER A 578 10.16 -15.40 4.31
N LEU A 579 9.52 -16.54 4.55
CA LEU A 579 9.74 -17.39 5.71
C LEU A 579 9.66 -18.83 5.25
N VAL A 580 10.72 -19.58 5.50
CA VAL A 580 10.84 -20.99 5.14
C VAL A 580 11.08 -21.80 6.41
N THR A 581 10.14 -22.67 6.74
CA THR A 581 10.19 -23.60 7.89
C THR A 581 10.09 -25.04 7.38
N PRO A 582 10.33 -26.06 8.20
CA PRO A 582 10.07 -27.45 7.84
C PRO A 582 8.63 -27.71 7.42
N ASP A 583 7.68 -27.02 8.08
CA ASP A 583 6.23 -27.28 7.89
C ASP A 583 5.67 -26.64 6.63
N ARG A 584 6.16 -25.45 6.26
CA ARG A 584 5.61 -24.64 5.16
C ARG A 584 6.56 -23.54 4.69
N LEU A 585 6.25 -23.00 3.55
CA LEU A 585 6.83 -21.75 3.08
C LEU A 585 5.79 -20.63 3.08
N ARG A 586 6.26 -19.40 3.32
CA ARG A 586 5.49 -18.17 3.19
C ARG A 586 6.27 -17.21 2.30
N PHE A 587 5.58 -16.66 1.30
CA PHE A 587 6.17 -15.74 0.34
C PHE A 587 5.33 -14.48 0.21
N ASP A 588 5.90 -13.34 0.56
CA ASP A 588 5.27 -12.03 0.46
C ASP A 588 5.82 -11.33 -0.79
N PHE A 589 4.95 -10.83 -1.65
CA PHE A 589 5.34 -10.27 -2.94
C PHE A 589 4.51 -9.04 -3.33
N ALA A 590 5.12 -8.17 -4.15
CA ALA A 590 4.45 -7.00 -4.68
C ALA A 590 3.41 -7.41 -5.74
N HIS A 591 2.13 -7.13 -5.45
CA HIS A 591 1.04 -7.25 -6.41
C HIS A 591 -0.16 -6.42 -5.95
N PHE A 592 -0.85 -5.79 -6.90
CA PHE A 592 -1.84 -4.73 -6.65
C PHE A 592 -3.27 -5.23 -6.41
N GLN A 593 -3.57 -6.51 -6.63
CA GLN A 593 -4.89 -7.11 -6.46
C GLN A 593 -4.81 -8.52 -5.89
N ALA A 594 -5.95 -9.08 -5.45
CA ALA A 594 -6.03 -10.50 -5.13
C ALA A 594 -5.83 -11.35 -6.39
N MET A 595 -5.10 -12.45 -6.25
CA MET A 595 -4.99 -13.42 -7.34
C MET A 595 -6.34 -14.11 -7.58
N THR A 596 -6.66 -14.32 -8.83
CA THR A 596 -7.81 -15.13 -9.22
C THR A 596 -7.53 -16.63 -8.99
N ALA A 597 -8.58 -17.42 -8.87
CA ALA A 597 -8.45 -18.87 -8.74
C ALA A 597 -7.67 -19.49 -9.91
N ASP A 598 -7.86 -18.95 -11.12
CA ASP A 598 -7.16 -19.39 -12.33
C ASP A 598 -5.67 -19.03 -12.30
N GLU A 599 -5.30 -17.82 -11.82
CA GLU A 599 -3.90 -17.41 -11.66
C GLU A 599 -3.20 -18.28 -10.60
N ILE A 600 -3.85 -18.57 -9.49
CA ILE A 600 -3.32 -19.49 -8.46
C ILE A 600 -3.10 -20.88 -9.04
N ALA A 601 -4.08 -21.41 -9.77
CA ALA A 601 -3.97 -22.73 -10.42
C ALA A 601 -2.84 -22.78 -11.46
N GLN A 602 -2.65 -21.72 -12.26
CA GLN A 602 -1.56 -21.62 -13.23
C GLN A 602 -0.18 -21.59 -12.56
N VAL A 603 -0.03 -20.80 -11.48
CA VAL A 603 1.22 -20.73 -10.72
C VAL A 603 1.54 -22.10 -10.10
N GLU A 604 0.56 -22.73 -9.45
CA GLU A 604 0.70 -24.05 -8.84
C GLU A 604 1.06 -25.14 -9.87
N ALA A 605 0.38 -25.12 -11.02
CA ALA A 605 0.67 -26.05 -12.11
C ALA A 605 2.09 -25.85 -12.68
N LEU A 606 2.52 -24.61 -12.84
CA LEU A 606 3.85 -24.28 -13.35
C LEU A 606 4.95 -24.75 -12.37
N VAL A 607 4.79 -24.50 -11.07
CA VAL A 607 5.74 -24.98 -10.06
C VAL A 607 5.81 -26.51 -10.06
N ASN A 608 4.67 -27.19 -10.06
CA ASN A 608 4.63 -28.65 -10.09
C ASN A 608 5.20 -29.23 -11.38
N LYS A 609 5.05 -28.55 -12.52
CA LYS A 609 5.68 -28.94 -13.78
C LYS A 609 7.21 -28.96 -13.67
N GLU A 610 7.81 -27.92 -13.08
CA GLU A 610 9.26 -27.83 -12.92
C GLU A 610 9.78 -28.81 -11.83
N ILE A 611 8.96 -29.14 -10.85
CA ILE A 611 9.24 -30.24 -9.90
C ILE A 611 9.27 -31.57 -10.63
N GLN A 612 8.27 -31.87 -11.45
CA GLN A 612 8.17 -33.13 -12.21
C GLN A 612 9.28 -33.26 -13.26
N ALA A 613 9.80 -32.13 -13.77
CA ALA A 613 10.90 -32.14 -14.74
C ALA A 613 12.22 -32.64 -14.12
N GLY A 614 12.33 -32.66 -12.79
CA GLY A 614 13.52 -33.17 -12.09
C GLY A 614 14.78 -32.38 -12.43
N LEU A 615 14.69 -31.04 -12.38
CA LEU A 615 15.82 -30.17 -12.75
C LEU A 615 16.96 -30.30 -11.73
N GLU A 616 18.18 -30.35 -12.21
CA GLU A 616 19.38 -30.26 -11.35
C GLU A 616 19.44 -28.89 -10.67
N VAL A 617 19.70 -28.88 -9.38
CA VAL A 617 19.92 -27.65 -8.60
C VAL A 617 21.42 -27.45 -8.43
N ARG A 618 21.96 -26.46 -9.14
CA ARG A 618 23.40 -26.14 -9.14
C ARG A 618 23.65 -24.89 -8.32
N THR A 619 24.80 -24.92 -7.64
CA THR A 619 25.27 -23.77 -6.86
C THR A 619 26.66 -23.40 -7.33
N ASP A 620 26.81 -22.15 -7.78
CA ASP A 620 28.08 -21.57 -8.19
C ASP A 620 28.43 -20.38 -7.29
N VAL A 621 29.69 -20.24 -6.91
CA VAL A 621 30.21 -19.09 -6.17
C VAL A 621 30.99 -18.22 -7.14
N MET A 622 30.56 -16.97 -7.33
CA MET A 622 31.13 -16.05 -8.29
C MET A 622 31.11 -14.61 -7.79
N ASP A 623 31.76 -13.69 -8.49
CA ASP A 623 31.70 -12.27 -8.17
C ASP A 623 30.29 -11.72 -8.42
N VAL A 624 29.82 -10.78 -7.58
CA VAL A 624 28.45 -10.22 -7.63
C VAL A 624 28.14 -9.59 -8.99
N GLU A 625 29.11 -8.96 -9.63
CA GLU A 625 28.93 -8.35 -10.96
C GLU A 625 28.83 -9.41 -12.07
N GLU A 626 29.54 -10.52 -11.94
CA GLU A 626 29.43 -11.67 -12.83
C GLU A 626 28.05 -12.34 -12.67
N ALA A 627 27.59 -12.49 -11.43
CA ALA A 627 26.28 -13.03 -11.12
C ALA A 627 25.15 -12.22 -11.77
N LYS A 628 25.20 -10.88 -11.66
CA LYS A 628 24.23 -9.99 -12.30
C LYS A 628 24.25 -10.10 -13.83
N LYS A 629 25.43 -10.12 -14.43
CA LYS A 629 25.60 -10.31 -15.89
C LYS A 629 25.07 -11.66 -16.38
N SER A 630 25.12 -12.69 -15.55
CA SER A 630 24.59 -14.01 -15.87
C SER A 630 23.05 -14.10 -15.78
N GLY A 631 22.36 -12.99 -15.45
CA GLY A 631 20.92 -12.94 -15.31
C GLY A 631 20.39 -13.46 -13.97
N ALA A 632 21.25 -13.62 -12.96
CA ALA A 632 20.83 -14.02 -11.62
C ALA A 632 19.98 -12.90 -10.97
N MET A 633 18.83 -13.27 -10.43
CA MET A 633 17.99 -12.35 -9.67
C MET A 633 18.62 -12.06 -8.30
N ALA A 634 18.77 -10.77 -8.00
CA ALA A 634 19.22 -10.27 -6.71
C ALA A 634 18.07 -9.56 -6.01
N LEU A 635 17.94 -9.69 -4.69
CA LEU A 635 16.97 -8.94 -3.91
C LEU A 635 17.38 -7.46 -3.84
N PHE A 636 16.48 -6.56 -4.17
CA PHE A 636 16.73 -5.12 -4.09
C PHE A 636 16.95 -4.68 -2.64
N GLY A 637 18.08 -4.00 -2.39
CA GLY A 637 18.39 -3.37 -1.11
C GLY A 637 19.22 -4.20 -0.14
N GLU A 638 19.61 -5.43 -0.47
CA GLU A 638 20.60 -6.18 0.29
C GLU A 638 22.03 -5.83 -0.12
N LYS A 639 22.91 -5.73 0.90
CA LYS A 639 24.35 -5.62 0.66
C LYS A 639 24.89 -7.03 0.49
N TYR A 640 25.39 -7.30 -0.69
CA TYR A 640 26.07 -8.57 -0.99
C TYR A 640 27.58 -8.42 -0.79
N ASP A 641 28.20 -9.48 -0.33
CA ASP A 641 29.66 -9.57 -0.32
C ASP A 641 30.20 -9.59 -1.75
N GLN A 642 31.51 -9.38 -1.91
CA GLN A 642 32.18 -9.39 -3.22
C GLN A 642 31.95 -10.73 -3.95
N LYS A 643 31.91 -11.84 -3.21
CA LYS A 643 31.54 -13.16 -3.72
C LYS A 643 30.17 -13.59 -3.23
N VAL A 644 29.33 -14.05 -4.14
CA VAL A 644 27.95 -14.46 -3.89
C VAL A 644 27.70 -15.89 -4.37
N ARG A 645 26.80 -16.57 -3.69
CA ARG A 645 26.33 -17.90 -4.04
C ARG A 645 25.12 -17.77 -4.95
N VAL A 646 25.19 -18.31 -6.16
CA VAL A 646 24.12 -18.33 -7.17
C VAL A 646 23.53 -19.74 -7.23
N VAL A 647 22.25 -19.87 -6.96
CA VAL A 647 21.48 -21.11 -7.06
C VAL A 647 20.69 -21.09 -8.36
N SER A 648 20.91 -22.13 -9.19
CA SER A 648 20.23 -22.31 -10.48
C SER A 648 19.44 -23.61 -10.48
N MET A 649 18.19 -23.58 -10.94
CA MET A 649 17.32 -24.74 -11.10
C MET A 649 17.02 -24.91 -12.60
N GLY A 650 17.90 -25.66 -13.29
CA GLY A 650 17.92 -25.67 -14.75
C GLY A 650 18.02 -24.25 -15.32
N ASP A 651 17.28 -24.00 -16.40
CA ASP A 651 17.13 -22.66 -17.00
C ASP A 651 15.91 -21.88 -16.45
N PHE A 652 15.13 -22.49 -15.55
CA PHE A 652 13.89 -21.91 -15.06
C PHE A 652 14.10 -20.81 -14.02
N SER A 653 14.91 -21.07 -12.98
CA SER A 653 15.19 -20.08 -11.93
C SER A 653 16.69 -19.96 -11.69
N LYS A 654 17.17 -18.71 -11.49
CA LYS A 654 18.54 -18.39 -11.16
C LYS A 654 18.60 -17.21 -10.20
N GLU A 655 19.02 -17.41 -8.96
CA GLU A 655 18.90 -16.41 -7.89
C GLU A 655 20.12 -16.40 -6.97
N LEU A 656 20.40 -15.22 -6.38
CA LEU A 656 21.39 -15.10 -5.31
C LEU A 656 20.78 -15.68 -4.02
N CYS A 657 21.31 -16.76 -3.50
CA CYS A 657 20.79 -17.40 -2.30
C CYS A 657 21.85 -18.11 -1.47
N GLY A 658 21.90 -17.80 -0.16
CA GLY A 658 22.77 -18.45 0.83
C GLY A 658 22.11 -19.64 1.56
N GLY A 659 20.87 -20.00 1.24
CA GLY A 659 20.15 -21.06 1.92
C GLY A 659 20.53 -22.48 1.51
N THR A 660 19.91 -23.46 2.16
CA THR A 660 20.03 -24.88 1.80
C THR A 660 18.94 -25.30 0.84
N HIS A 661 19.27 -26.17 -0.11
CA HIS A 661 18.39 -26.58 -1.19
C HIS A 661 18.46 -28.08 -1.49
N VAL A 662 17.41 -28.58 -2.12
CA VAL A 662 17.43 -29.94 -2.66
C VAL A 662 18.44 -30.04 -3.81
N ALA A 663 19.03 -31.21 -4.03
CA ALA A 663 19.95 -31.44 -5.15
C ALA A 663 19.22 -31.51 -6.51
N ASN A 664 17.92 -31.83 -6.50
CA ASN A 664 17.08 -31.97 -7.68
C ASN A 664 15.66 -31.54 -7.35
N THR A 665 15.00 -30.79 -8.25
CA THR A 665 13.64 -30.28 -8.00
C THR A 665 12.63 -31.41 -7.76
N GLY A 666 12.84 -32.60 -8.33
CA GLY A 666 12.01 -33.79 -8.08
C GLY A 666 11.95 -34.19 -6.61
N ASN A 667 12.99 -33.88 -5.81
CA ASN A 667 13.02 -34.17 -4.38
C ASN A 667 11.98 -33.33 -3.57
N ILE A 668 11.45 -32.23 -4.14
CA ILE A 668 10.37 -31.45 -3.55
C ILE A 668 9.08 -32.27 -3.50
N MET A 669 8.89 -33.20 -4.42
CA MET A 669 7.76 -34.11 -4.61
C MET A 669 6.50 -33.40 -5.14
N LEU A 670 5.79 -32.67 -4.29
CA LEU A 670 4.55 -31.94 -4.58
C LEU A 670 4.61 -30.54 -4.01
N PHE A 671 3.88 -29.62 -4.65
CA PHE A 671 3.69 -28.26 -4.17
C PHE A 671 2.19 -27.90 -4.18
N LYS A 672 1.71 -27.28 -3.10
CA LYS A 672 0.32 -26.82 -2.95
C LYS A 672 0.24 -25.44 -2.31
N ILE A 673 -0.41 -24.51 -2.97
CA ILE A 673 -0.79 -23.22 -2.39
C ILE A 673 -2.00 -23.43 -1.49
N VAL A 674 -1.90 -23.11 -0.21
CA VAL A 674 -3.00 -23.28 0.77
C VAL A 674 -3.73 -21.99 1.06
N SER A 675 -3.06 -20.83 0.93
CA SER A 675 -3.69 -19.53 1.11
C SER A 675 -3.04 -18.46 0.24
N GLU A 676 -3.84 -17.48 -0.16
CA GLU A 676 -3.43 -16.23 -0.77
C GLU A 676 -4.20 -15.08 -0.12
N SER A 677 -3.51 -14.05 0.39
CA SER A 677 -4.13 -12.95 1.13
C SER A 677 -3.35 -11.64 1.00
N GLY A 678 -4.02 -10.51 1.23
CA GLY A 678 -3.37 -9.20 1.34
C GLY A 678 -2.86 -8.96 2.76
N ILE A 679 -1.62 -8.49 2.88
CA ILE A 679 -1.02 -8.15 4.18
C ILE A 679 -0.73 -6.66 4.34
N ALA A 680 -0.57 -5.98 3.22
CA ALA A 680 -0.41 -4.53 3.15
C ALA A 680 -0.90 -4.05 1.77
N ALA A 681 -1.03 -2.74 1.61
CA ALA A 681 -1.35 -2.18 0.31
C ALA A 681 -0.26 -2.53 -0.72
N GLY A 682 -0.67 -3.16 -1.82
CA GLY A 682 0.24 -3.61 -2.87
C GLY A 682 1.15 -4.79 -2.50
N VAL A 683 0.90 -5.48 -1.37
CA VAL A 683 1.65 -6.67 -0.96
C VAL A 683 0.71 -7.84 -0.69
N ARG A 684 0.96 -8.93 -1.39
CA ARG A 684 0.22 -10.20 -1.27
C ARG A 684 1.10 -11.24 -0.59
N ARG A 685 0.47 -12.15 0.10
CA ARG A 685 1.10 -13.29 0.79
C ARG A 685 0.57 -14.59 0.25
N ILE A 686 1.47 -15.50 -0.11
CA ILE A 686 1.17 -16.90 -0.36
C ILE A 686 1.75 -17.73 0.79
N GLU A 687 0.96 -18.70 1.27
CA GLU A 687 1.44 -19.81 2.07
C GLU A 687 1.28 -21.09 1.27
N ALA A 688 2.31 -21.93 1.27
CA ALA A 688 2.33 -23.16 0.50
C ALA A 688 3.04 -24.29 1.26
N LEU A 689 2.74 -25.51 0.85
CA LEU A 689 3.26 -26.76 1.40
C LEU A 689 4.03 -27.52 0.32
N THR A 690 4.97 -28.35 0.75
CA THR A 690 5.70 -29.28 -0.12
C THR A 690 5.70 -30.69 0.44
N GLY A 691 6.04 -31.67 -0.39
CA GLY A 691 6.29 -33.05 0.00
C GLY A 691 5.17 -33.68 0.82
N ASN A 692 5.55 -34.25 1.97
CA ASN A 692 4.59 -34.90 2.89
C ASN A 692 3.52 -33.95 3.44
N GLY A 693 3.84 -32.66 3.62
CA GLY A 693 2.87 -31.66 4.05
C GLY A 693 1.67 -31.56 3.11
N VAL A 694 1.89 -31.71 1.79
CA VAL A 694 0.81 -31.74 0.80
C VAL A 694 -0.05 -33.00 0.94
N LEU A 695 0.59 -34.15 1.17
CA LEU A 695 -0.13 -35.42 1.37
C LEU A 695 -1.02 -35.37 2.62
N GLU A 696 -0.50 -34.83 3.72
CA GLU A 696 -1.26 -34.63 4.95
C GLU A 696 -2.43 -33.65 4.77
N TYR A 697 -2.19 -32.58 4.00
CA TYR A 697 -3.25 -31.62 3.66
C TYR A 697 -4.39 -32.33 2.90
N TYR A 698 -4.09 -33.10 1.86
CA TYR A 698 -5.12 -33.82 1.11
C TYR A 698 -5.83 -34.90 1.95
N LYS A 699 -5.08 -35.60 2.83
CA LYS A 699 -5.67 -36.57 3.77
C LYS A 699 -6.69 -35.89 4.69
N LYS A 700 -6.39 -34.73 5.25
CA LYS A 700 -7.34 -33.97 6.07
C LYS A 700 -8.56 -33.50 5.27
N GLN A 701 -8.37 -33.10 4.01
CA GLN A 701 -9.51 -32.73 3.15
C GLN A 701 -10.39 -33.94 2.85
N GLU A 702 -9.81 -35.10 2.60
CA GLU A 702 -10.51 -36.35 2.37
C GLU A 702 -11.29 -36.80 3.62
N GLU A 703 -10.70 -36.72 4.80
CA GLU A 703 -11.35 -37.00 6.09
C GLU A 703 -12.58 -36.10 6.29
N LEU A 704 -12.44 -34.77 6.09
CA LEU A 704 -13.54 -33.80 6.17
C LEU A 704 -14.67 -34.14 5.17
N LEU A 705 -14.31 -34.52 3.95
CA LEU A 705 -15.27 -34.90 2.92
C LEU A 705 -16.05 -36.16 3.34
N HIS A 706 -15.37 -37.17 3.92
CA HIS A 706 -16.02 -38.37 4.46
C HIS A 706 -16.91 -38.10 5.66
N GLU A 707 -16.48 -37.19 6.57
CA GLU A 707 -17.32 -36.76 7.70
C GLU A 707 -18.57 -36.03 7.20
N ALA A 708 -18.47 -35.14 6.24
CA ALA A 708 -19.61 -34.47 5.63
C ALA A 708 -20.56 -35.46 4.96
N ALA A 709 -20.03 -36.42 4.21
CA ALA A 709 -20.82 -37.50 3.60
C ALA A 709 -21.57 -38.33 4.65
N LYS A 710 -20.87 -38.70 5.73
CA LYS A 710 -21.47 -39.45 6.85
C LYS A 710 -22.61 -38.66 7.54
N ALA A 711 -22.41 -37.36 7.77
CA ALA A 711 -23.45 -36.51 8.37
C ALA A 711 -24.68 -36.41 7.48
N LEU A 712 -24.51 -36.40 6.16
CA LEU A 712 -25.59 -36.40 5.16
C LEU A 712 -26.14 -37.80 4.82
N LYS A 713 -25.58 -38.87 5.41
CA LYS A 713 -25.89 -40.27 5.08
C LYS A 713 -25.80 -40.50 3.55
N ALA A 714 -24.74 -40.03 2.94
CA ALA A 714 -24.47 -40.10 1.51
C ALA A 714 -23.05 -40.59 1.24
N ASN A 715 -22.74 -40.95 0.01
CA ASN A 715 -21.35 -41.14 -0.46
C ASN A 715 -20.68 -39.78 -0.73
N PRO A 716 -19.37 -39.66 -0.65
CA PRO A 716 -18.67 -38.41 -0.95
C PRO A 716 -19.05 -37.79 -2.31
N ALA A 717 -19.23 -38.60 -3.35
CA ALA A 717 -19.63 -38.12 -4.69
C ALA A 717 -21.06 -37.54 -4.74
N GLU A 718 -21.94 -37.92 -3.77
CA GLU A 718 -23.35 -37.51 -3.74
C GLU A 718 -23.64 -36.32 -2.81
N ILE A 719 -22.61 -35.78 -2.13
CA ILE A 719 -22.76 -34.70 -1.14
C ILE A 719 -23.49 -33.48 -1.73
N VAL A 720 -23.07 -33.02 -2.90
CA VAL A 720 -23.64 -31.82 -3.53
C VAL A 720 -25.11 -32.03 -3.88
N GLU A 721 -25.46 -33.20 -4.44
CA GLU A 721 -26.84 -33.56 -4.76
C GLU A 721 -27.71 -33.63 -3.50
N LYS A 722 -27.18 -34.26 -2.43
CA LYS A 722 -27.87 -34.39 -1.15
C LYS A 722 -28.12 -33.05 -0.46
N ILE A 723 -27.15 -32.14 -0.51
CA ILE A 723 -27.31 -30.76 -0.03
C ILE A 723 -28.40 -30.03 -0.84
N GLY A 724 -28.40 -30.16 -2.15
CA GLY A 724 -29.41 -29.57 -3.03
C GLY A 724 -30.82 -30.09 -2.69
N HIS A 725 -30.96 -31.40 -2.45
CA HIS A 725 -32.21 -32.01 -2.01
C HIS A 725 -32.69 -31.47 -0.65
N LEU A 726 -31.78 -31.41 0.35
CA LEU A 726 -32.11 -30.87 1.66
C LEU A 726 -32.52 -29.39 1.60
N GLN A 727 -31.86 -28.58 0.81
CA GLN A 727 -32.24 -27.18 0.60
C GLN A 727 -33.63 -27.05 -0.03
N GLY A 728 -33.96 -27.96 -0.98
CA GLY A 728 -35.27 -28.06 -1.55
C GLY A 728 -36.35 -28.44 -0.53
N GLU A 729 -36.08 -29.44 0.32
CA GLU A 729 -36.99 -29.88 1.41
C GLU A 729 -37.23 -28.75 2.43
N VAL A 730 -36.16 -28.05 2.86
CA VAL A 730 -36.30 -26.94 3.81
C VAL A 730 -37.15 -25.83 3.21
N LYS A 731 -36.99 -25.50 1.92
CA LYS A 731 -37.79 -24.49 1.21
C LYS A 731 -39.26 -24.93 1.12
N ALA A 732 -39.49 -26.19 0.78
CA ALA A 732 -40.84 -26.76 0.71
C ALA A 732 -41.54 -26.73 2.07
N LEU A 733 -40.85 -27.20 3.13
CA LEU A 733 -41.38 -27.20 4.52
C LEU A 733 -41.63 -25.77 5.02
N SER A 734 -40.79 -24.81 4.69
CA SER A 734 -40.99 -23.39 5.03
C SER A 734 -42.26 -22.84 4.36
N SER A 735 -42.45 -23.12 3.08
CA SER A 735 -43.64 -22.72 2.33
C SER A 735 -44.93 -23.39 2.85
N GLU A 736 -44.83 -24.69 3.18
CA GLU A 736 -45.94 -25.40 3.78
C GLU A 736 -46.31 -24.85 5.16
N ASN A 737 -45.31 -24.55 6.00
CA ASN A 737 -45.53 -23.95 7.30
C ASN A 737 -46.21 -22.56 7.18
N GLU A 738 -45.81 -21.72 6.22
CA GLU A 738 -46.50 -20.44 5.94
C GLU A 738 -47.95 -20.68 5.48
N SER A 739 -48.17 -21.66 4.59
CA SER A 739 -49.49 -22.02 4.14
C SER A 739 -50.39 -22.53 5.27
N LEU A 740 -49.86 -23.38 6.13
CA LEU A 740 -50.58 -23.89 7.31
C LEU A 740 -50.91 -22.76 8.29
N LYS A 741 -49.98 -21.85 8.55
CA LYS A 741 -50.22 -20.67 9.37
C LYS A 741 -51.33 -19.78 8.78
N SER A 742 -51.32 -19.58 7.48
CA SER A 742 -52.35 -18.81 6.77
C SER A 742 -53.72 -19.50 6.88
N LYS A 743 -53.80 -20.84 6.71
CA LYS A 743 -55.04 -21.61 6.87
C LYS A 743 -55.56 -21.56 8.30
N LEU A 744 -54.72 -21.63 9.31
CA LEU A 744 -55.10 -21.48 10.72
C LEU A 744 -55.67 -20.08 11.00
N ALA A 745 -55.04 -19.03 10.45
CA ALA A 745 -55.55 -17.69 10.56
C ALA A 745 -56.91 -17.49 9.86
N GLN A 746 -57.10 -18.13 8.68
CA GLN A 746 -58.38 -18.13 7.98
C GLN A 746 -59.48 -18.89 8.73
N GLY A 747 -59.17 -20.03 9.37
CA GLY A 747 -60.11 -20.77 10.18
C GLY A 747 -60.64 -19.98 11.39
N ALA A 748 -59.77 -19.16 11.98
CA ALA A 748 -60.15 -18.26 13.06
C ALA A 748 -61.10 -17.11 12.63
N LEU A 749 -61.21 -16.84 11.32
CA LEU A 749 -61.96 -15.74 10.76
C LEU A 749 -63.48 -15.95 10.83
N GLY A 750 -63.96 -17.21 10.80
CA GLY A 750 -65.38 -17.53 10.81
C GLY A 750 -66.08 -17.24 12.15
N ASP A 751 -65.43 -17.64 13.24
CA ASP A 751 -65.97 -17.50 14.59
C ASP A 751 -65.84 -16.08 15.19
N VAL A 752 -65.01 -15.23 14.57
CA VAL A 752 -64.71 -13.90 15.08
C VAL A 752 -65.70 -12.84 14.62
N MET A 753 -66.27 -12.99 13.44
CA MET A 753 -67.25 -12.00 12.93
C MET A 753 -68.59 -11.96 13.71
N ASP A 754 -68.93 -13.04 14.39
CA ASP A 754 -70.14 -13.07 15.22
C ASP A 754 -70.01 -12.26 16.52
N LYS A 755 -68.80 -11.78 16.84
CA LYS A 755 -68.46 -11.00 18.05
C LYS A 755 -68.49 -9.48 17.83
N VAL A 756 -69.05 -9.01 16.72
CA VAL A 756 -69.18 -7.57 16.43
C VAL A 756 -70.22 -6.96 17.37
N VAL A 757 -69.85 -5.91 18.08
CA VAL A 757 -70.74 -5.09 18.93
C VAL A 757 -70.76 -3.66 18.42
N GLU A 758 -71.86 -2.96 18.64
CA GLU A 758 -71.98 -1.53 18.30
C GLU A 758 -71.77 -0.69 19.56
N VAL A 759 -70.89 0.28 19.47
CA VAL A 759 -70.54 1.20 20.56
C VAL A 759 -70.79 2.63 20.04
N LYS A 760 -71.83 3.30 20.51
CA LYS A 760 -72.24 4.65 20.09
C LYS A 760 -72.25 4.87 18.57
N GLY A 761 -72.74 3.91 17.82
CA GLY A 761 -72.83 3.97 16.36
C GLY A 761 -71.54 3.53 15.61
N VAL A 762 -70.49 3.14 16.29
CA VAL A 762 -69.28 2.56 15.72
C VAL A 762 -69.24 1.09 15.96
N LYS A 763 -69.01 0.26 14.94
CA LYS A 763 -68.84 -1.17 15.09
C LYS A 763 -67.49 -1.50 15.70
N LEU A 764 -67.44 -2.31 16.71
CA LEU A 764 -66.22 -2.85 17.32
C LEU A 764 -66.23 -4.37 17.15
N LEU A 765 -65.16 -4.88 16.56
CA LEU A 765 -64.83 -6.28 16.56
C LEU A 765 -63.63 -6.50 17.49
N ALA A 766 -63.84 -7.07 18.67
CA ALA A 766 -62.84 -7.40 19.63
C ALA A 766 -62.75 -8.90 19.84
N ALA A 767 -61.61 -9.52 19.61
CA ALA A 767 -61.49 -10.96 19.69
C ALA A 767 -60.10 -11.43 20.14
N LYS A 768 -60.09 -12.52 20.88
CA LYS A 768 -58.91 -13.31 21.14
C LYS A 768 -58.78 -14.37 20.05
N VAL A 769 -57.60 -14.51 19.48
CA VAL A 769 -57.22 -15.53 18.51
C VAL A 769 -56.01 -16.29 18.99
N ASP A 770 -55.95 -17.55 18.76
CA ASP A 770 -54.85 -18.41 19.25
C ASP A 770 -53.95 -18.83 18.08
N GLY A 771 -52.64 -19.01 18.32
CA GLY A 771 -51.69 -19.56 17.37
C GLY A 771 -51.25 -18.59 16.21
N VAL A 772 -51.52 -17.28 16.34
CA VAL A 772 -51.20 -16.27 15.31
C VAL A 772 -50.07 -15.35 15.82
N ASP A 773 -49.02 -15.21 15.04
CA ASP A 773 -47.95 -14.24 15.34
C ASP A 773 -48.34 -12.81 14.95
N MET A 774 -47.47 -11.83 15.20
CA MET A 774 -47.77 -10.43 14.96
C MET A 774 -48.04 -10.13 13.46
N ASN A 775 -47.38 -10.84 12.55
CA ASN A 775 -47.61 -10.65 11.10
C ASN A 775 -48.96 -11.26 10.70
N GLY A 776 -49.23 -12.46 11.17
CA GLY A 776 -50.54 -13.08 10.99
C GLY A 776 -51.69 -12.26 11.61
N LEU A 777 -51.44 -11.60 12.77
CA LEU A 777 -52.43 -10.65 13.34
C LEU A 777 -52.70 -9.46 12.47
N ARG A 778 -51.69 -8.92 11.79
CA ARG A 778 -51.87 -7.79 10.83
C ARG A 778 -52.73 -8.22 9.64
N ASP A 779 -52.38 -9.35 9.04
CA ASP A 779 -53.06 -9.88 7.87
C ASP A 779 -54.55 -10.18 8.23
N LEU A 780 -54.76 -10.77 9.39
CA LEU A 780 -56.10 -11.04 9.94
C LEU A 780 -56.85 -9.73 10.24
N GLY A 781 -56.19 -8.76 10.83
CA GLY A 781 -56.74 -7.43 11.15
C GLY A 781 -57.16 -6.69 9.91
N ASP A 782 -56.40 -6.69 8.84
CA ASP A 782 -56.71 -6.05 7.56
C ASP A 782 -57.92 -6.76 6.88
N GLN A 783 -57.97 -8.08 6.91
CA GLN A 783 -59.08 -8.84 6.37
C GLN A 783 -60.37 -8.58 7.14
N LEU A 784 -60.31 -8.62 8.51
CA LEU A 784 -61.45 -8.35 9.37
C LEU A 784 -61.94 -6.90 9.24
N LYS A 785 -61.01 -5.93 9.14
CA LYS A 785 -61.33 -4.54 8.88
C LYS A 785 -62.07 -4.36 7.55
N GLY A 786 -61.58 -5.06 6.50
CA GLY A 786 -62.24 -5.05 5.18
C GLY A 786 -63.66 -5.65 5.23
N LYS A 787 -63.91 -6.74 5.98
CA LYS A 787 -65.22 -7.37 6.15
C LYS A 787 -66.16 -6.58 7.08
N LEU A 788 -65.61 -5.93 8.12
CA LEU A 788 -66.36 -5.09 9.05
C LEU A 788 -66.97 -3.85 8.34
N GLY A 789 -66.26 -3.39 7.29
CA GLY A 789 -66.60 -2.16 6.54
C GLY A 789 -66.19 -0.93 7.33
N GLU A 790 -67.09 -0.36 8.13
CA GLU A 790 -66.80 0.80 8.99
C GLU A 790 -66.73 0.38 10.46
N GLY A 791 -65.58 0.66 11.16
CA GLY A 791 -65.48 0.28 12.60
C GLY A 791 -64.04 0.18 13.08
N VAL A 792 -63.91 -0.47 14.24
CA VAL A 792 -62.65 -0.71 14.91
C VAL A 792 -62.49 -2.24 15.09
N VAL A 793 -61.28 -2.73 14.80
CA VAL A 793 -60.88 -4.11 15.04
C VAL A 793 -59.83 -4.11 16.14
N LEU A 794 -60.02 -4.91 17.18
CA LEU A 794 -59.04 -5.23 18.23
C LEU A 794 -58.80 -6.75 18.29
N LEU A 795 -57.57 -7.16 18.10
CA LEU A 795 -57.21 -8.56 18.18
C LEU A 795 -56.13 -8.77 19.26
N ALA A 796 -56.31 -9.83 20.00
CA ALA A 796 -55.34 -10.32 20.99
C ALA A 796 -54.91 -11.75 20.64
N ALA A 797 -53.58 -11.99 20.43
CA ALA A 797 -53.05 -13.36 20.24
C ALA A 797 -52.14 -13.74 21.37
N VAL A 798 -52.33 -14.96 21.86
CA VAL A 798 -51.44 -15.54 22.88
C VAL A 798 -50.46 -16.49 22.25
N ASN A 799 -49.16 -16.23 22.45
CA ASN A 799 -48.07 -17.04 21.98
C ASN A 799 -47.12 -17.39 23.14
N GLY A 800 -47.32 -18.57 23.73
CA GLY A 800 -46.61 -18.98 24.94
C GLY A 800 -46.87 -17.99 26.11
N GLU A 801 -45.84 -17.38 26.64
CA GLU A 801 -45.92 -16.42 27.75
C GLU A 801 -46.14 -14.96 27.29
N LYS A 802 -46.34 -14.73 25.98
CA LYS A 802 -46.50 -13.38 25.42
C LYS A 802 -47.90 -13.19 24.83
N VAL A 803 -48.41 -11.98 24.96
CA VAL A 803 -49.65 -11.53 24.31
C VAL A 803 -49.28 -10.49 23.25
N ASN A 804 -49.70 -10.70 22.00
CA ASN A 804 -49.62 -9.72 20.93
C ASN A 804 -50.99 -9.05 20.78
N LEU A 805 -51.02 -7.75 20.71
CA LEU A 805 -52.23 -6.95 20.54
C LEU A 805 -52.15 -6.08 19.26
N LEU A 806 -53.24 -6.04 18.51
CA LEU A 806 -53.37 -5.21 17.36
C LEU A 806 -54.70 -4.47 17.43
N ALA A 807 -54.70 -3.16 17.18
CA ALA A 807 -55.93 -2.37 16.97
C ALA A 807 -55.86 -1.67 15.64
N MET A 808 -56.95 -1.68 14.89
CA MET A 808 -57.11 -0.94 13.63
C MET A 808 -58.45 -0.20 13.64
N ALA A 809 -58.48 1.02 13.12
CA ALA A 809 -59.68 1.85 12.97
C ALA A 809 -59.85 2.36 11.54
N THR A 810 -61.04 2.27 10.99
CA THR A 810 -61.37 2.84 9.68
C THR A 810 -61.44 4.38 9.75
N ASP A 811 -61.38 5.06 8.63
CA ASP A 811 -61.43 6.52 8.58
C ASP A 811 -62.75 7.10 9.13
N ALA A 812 -63.86 6.40 8.93
CA ALA A 812 -65.17 6.75 9.49
C ALA A 812 -65.18 6.64 11.03
N ALA A 813 -64.61 5.54 11.57
CA ALA A 813 -64.49 5.36 13.02
C ALA A 813 -63.55 6.42 13.64
N GLN A 814 -62.48 6.79 12.95
CA GLN A 814 -61.57 7.83 13.44
C GLN A 814 -62.25 9.22 13.46
N LYS A 815 -63.08 9.55 12.46
CA LYS A 815 -63.90 10.77 12.47
C LYS A 815 -64.93 10.81 13.58
N ALA A 816 -65.44 9.65 14.03
CA ALA A 816 -66.32 9.52 15.17
C ALA A 816 -65.60 9.62 16.54
N GLY A 817 -64.24 9.68 16.54
CA GLY A 817 -63.40 9.84 17.73
C GLY A 817 -62.60 8.60 18.11
N ALA A 818 -62.75 7.49 17.41
CA ALA A 818 -61.97 6.28 17.70
C ALA A 818 -60.48 6.48 17.34
N HIS A 819 -59.56 6.05 18.23
CA HIS A 819 -58.13 6.18 18.05
C HIS A 819 -57.45 4.88 18.42
N ALA A 820 -56.98 4.11 17.44
CA ALA A 820 -56.35 2.81 17.64
C ALA A 820 -55.17 2.86 18.62
N GLY A 821 -54.32 3.91 18.57
CA GLY A 821 -53.20 4.08 19.51
C GLY A 821 -53.58 4.24 20.97
N ASN A 822 -54.70 4.99 21.23
CA ASN A 822 -55.20 5.15 22.59
C ASN A 822 -55.90 3.90 23.09
N LEU A 823 -56.64 3.23 22.24
CA LEU A 823 -57.31 1.96 22.53
C LEU A 823 -56.26 0.90 22.89
N ILE A 824 -55.21 0.72 22.07
CA ILE A 824 -54.19 -0.30 22.30
C ILE A 824 -53.37 -0.01 23.53
N LYS A 825 -53.11 1.27 23.86
CA LYS A 825 -52.41 1.67 25.07
C LYS A 825 -53.15 1.28 26.36
N ALA A 826 -54.45 1.51 26.38
CA ALA A 826 -55.27 1.16 27.51
C ALA A 826 -55.45 -0.36 27.66
N VAL A 827 -55.65 -1.10 26.56
CA VAL A 827 -55.79 -2.55 26.51
C VAL A 827 -54.47 -3.25 26.88
N ALA A 828 -53.31 -2.72 26.42
CA ALA A 828 -52.00 -3.28 26.73
C ALA A 828 -51.65 -3.19 28.21
N ALA A 829 -52.11 -2.18 28.93
CA ALA A 829 -51.90 -2.05 30.36
C ALA A 829 -52.54 -3.22 31.15
N ILE A 830 -53.70 -3.76 30.72
CA ILE A 830 -54.40 -4.88 31.34
C ILE A 830 -53.59 -6.15 31.28
N VAL A 831 -52.88 -6.41 30.18
CA VAL A 831 -52.00 -7.58 29.96
C VAL A 831 -50.59 -7.35 30.45
N GLY A 832 -50.33 -6.31 31.26
CA GLY A 832 -49.00 -6.01 31.78
C GLY A 832 -47.98 -5.67 30.70
N GLY A 833 -48.42 -4.96 29.68
CA GLY A 833 -47.62 -4.56 28.56
C GLY A 833 -47.67 -3.09 28.21
N GLY A 834 -47.05 -2.69 27.09
CA GLY A 834 -47.05 -1.35 26.57
C GLY A 834 -46.98 -1.36 25.06
N GLY A 835 -47.47 -0.30 24.48
CA GLY A 835 -47.45 -0.11 23.03
C GLY A 835 -48.16 1.18 22.63
N GLY A 836 -48.33 1.41 21.35
CA GLY A 836 -48.92 2.61 20.77
C GLY A 836 -48.94 2.51 19.27
N GLY A 837 -49.32 3.59 18.64
CA GLY A 837 -49.38 3.66 17.21
C GLY A 837 -50.19 4.89 16.72
N ARG A 838 -50.49 4.89 15.45
CA ARG A 838 -51.26 5.95 14.79
C ARG A 838 -52.75 5.77 15.06
N PRO A 839 -53.58 6.80 14.76
CA PRO A 839 -55.04 6.67 14.92
C PRO A 839 -55.67 5.53 14.14
N ASN A 840 -55.11 5.19 12.98
CA ASN A 840 -55.60 4.13 12.08
C ASN A 840 -55.12 2.73 12.43
N MET A 841 -53.91 2.56 13.06
CA MET A 841 -53.32 1.29 13.42
C MET A 841 -52.33 1.42 14.55
N ALA A 842 -52.42 0.49 15.51
CA ALA A 842 -51.50 0.42 16.64
C ALA A 842 -51.27 -1.02 17.08
N GLN A 843 -50.09 -1.24 17.69
CA GLN A 843 -49.65 -2.57 18.16
C GLN A 843 -49.06 -2.48 19.55
N ALA A 844 -49.21 -3.55 20.32
CA ALA A 844 -48.66 -3.68 21.64
C ALA A 844 -48.27 -5.12 21.94
N GLY A 845 -47.42 -5.29 22.93
CA GLY A 845 -47.12 -6.61 23.55
C GLY A 845 -47.47 -6.62 25.03
N GLY A 846 -47.84 -7.76 25.57
CA GLY A 846 -48.08 -7.98 26.99
C GLY A 846 -47.39 -9.24 27.52
N LYS A 847 -47.21 -9.32 28.84
CA LYS A 847 -46.55 -10.41 29.55
C LYS A 847 -47.50 -11.30 30.36
N ASN A 848 -48.82 -11.02 30.31
CA ASN A 848 -49.82 -11.80 31.09
C ASN A 848 -50.87 -12.42 30.15
N PRO A 849 -50.65 -13.66 29.65
CA PRO A 849 -51.57 -14.37 28.79
C PRO A 849 -52.94 -14.64 29.41
N ALA A 850 -53.00 -14.84 30.72
CA ALA A 850 -54.25 -15.12 31.42
C ALA A 850 -55.25 -13.95 31.38
N LYS A 851 -54.75 -12.73 31.19
CA LYS A 851 -55.57 -11.52 31.08
C LYS A 851 -55.89 -11.10 29.63
N ALA A 852 -55.54 -11.91 28.66
CA ALA A 852 -55.81 -11.57 27.24
C ALA A 852 -57.32 -11.46 26.96
N GLN A 853 -58.16 -12.28 27.52
CA GLN A 853 -59.61 -12.19 27.36
C GLN A 853 -60.20 -10.95 28.08
N GLU A 854 -59.74 -10.66 29.29
CA GLU A 854 -60.14 -9.47 30.06
C GLU A 854 -59.82 -8.17 29.26
N ALA A 855 -58.68 -8.17 28.59
CA ALA A 855 -58.24 -7.05 27.73
C ALA A 855 -59.12 -6.86 26.49
N VAL A 856 -59.61 -7.97 25.91
CA VAL A 856 -60.54 -7.95 24.76
C VAL A 856 -61.92 -7.46 25.24
N ASP A 857 -62.41 -7.95 26.37
CA ASP A 857 -63.71 -7.60 26.93
C ASP A 857 -63.78 -6.11 27.36
N ALA A 858 -62.68 -5.55 27.81
CA ALA A 858 -62.57 -4.14 28.22
C ALA A 858 -62.59 -3.17 27.00
N ALA A 859 -62.38 -3.67 25.78
CA ALA A 859 -62.24 -2.85 24.58
C ALA A 859 -63.48 -1.96 24.29
N ALA A 860 -64.68 -2.51 24.53
CA ALA A 860 -65.91 -1.78 24.27
C ALA A 860 -66.07 -0.55 25.19
N GLY A 861 -65.77 -0.68 26.47
CA GLY A 861 -65.85 0.42 27.45
C GLY A 861 -64.77 1.50 27.20
N ILE A 862 -63.54 1.05 26.80
CA ILE A 862 -62.45 1.97 26.45
C ILE A 862 -62.80 2.76 25.18
N LEU A 863 -63.35 2.10 24.15
CA LEU A 863 -63.77 2.74 22.91
C LEU A 863 -64.93 3.71 23.14
N GLU A 864 -65.93 3.35 24.02
CA GLU A 864 -67.04 4.24 24.38
C GLU A 864 -66.57 5.58 24.99
N GLY A 865 -65.50 5.53 25.78
CA GLY A 865 -64.86 6.74 26.32
C GLY A 865 -64.14 7.63 25.29
N GLN A 866 -63.82 7.11 24.10
CA GLN A 866 -63.18 7.85 23.03
C GLN A 866 -64.17 8.50 22.06
N ILE A 867 -65.30 7.83 21.84
CA ILE A 867 -66.33 8.30 20.87
C ILE A 867 -67.14 9.40 21.55
N LYS A 868 -67.30 10.51 20.85
CA LYS A 868 -68.05 11.69 21.30
C LYS A 868 -69.55 11.50 21.20
#